data_5e12cc1189055b8eee9ee96ce589661c
#
_entry.id   5e12cc1189055b8eee9ee96ce589661c
#
_cell.length_a   1.000
_cell.length_b   1.000
_cell.length_c   1.000
_cell.angle_alpha   90.00
_cell.angle_beta   90.00
_cell.angle_gamma   90.00
#
_symmetry.space_group_name_H-M   'P 1'
#
loop_
_entity.id
_entity.type
_entity.pdbx_description
1 polymer ?
#
loop_
_entity_poly.entity_id
_entity_poly.type
_entity_poly.pdbx_seq_one_letter_code
_entity_poly.pdbx_strand_id
1 'polypeptide(L)'
;MREMKIAYGSSCFAKVWSNKTITFDALCERLKNTIRTPETAEEYPKLSKVECDRAKDKGGMVGGWLKQGRRKAANVECRSMLTHDVDSADPDFLERYRMLNQYASCLYSTHSHTPEAPRYRIITPLTRDVSPEEYLALTRLLAKKWGIDCVDSCSYRAHQLMYWPTTPSNGEYVFERFDGPWLNPDEYLKAHPGWRDVSLLPTSSRESTLIDRQRKQQADPLAKPGIVGAFCRTYSIEEAIDTFLSDVYQPSAMAGRYDYVPADSSAGVMLYDGKFAYSHHATDPACGQLLSAFDLVCIHRFRDLDDKASGDTALSKLPSYKAMCDFAVQDAGVKKTLAEDRAAQAQEDFKEDDNWQAQLDLQRNGTIKDTMANISAILRHDPNLQGIVYNQFSNLLDVRETLPWQQIKPGWSDTDLACAKLYFERCYGIWSPTKFKDALLAVTSAERLYHPVRDYLESLVWDGMPRLDTLLIDYLGADDTPYVRAATRKTLTAGVARIYEPGVKFDSILVLNGPQGIGKSTFFARLGRKWYSDSLTIADMKDKTAPEKLQGYWLLEISELAGMKKMDVETVKSFITRTDDKYRQSYGVSVESHPRSCIIVGTTNSDGGFLRDITGNRRFWPVHVPGGSAQTVFALTQSMVD
;
A
#
# COMPACT_ATOMS: atom_id res chain seq x y z
N MET A 1 62.90 16.24 -1.68
CA MET A 1 61.92 15.21 -2.07
C MET A 1 60.52 15.76 -1.96
N ARG A 2 59.64 15.44 -2.90
CA ARG A 2 58.24 15.87 -2.83
C ARG A 2 57.54 15.20 -1.63
N GLU A 3 56.73 15.93 -0.87
CA GLU A 3 55.82 15.35 0.10
C GLU A 3 54.55 14.86 -0.58
N MET A 4 54.06 13.70 -0.14
CA MET A 4 52.85 13.08 -0.62
C MET A 4 51.69 13.40 0.32
N LYS A 5 50.51 13.57 -0.24
CA LYS A 5 49.26 13.79 0.49
C LYS A 5 48.66 12.46 0.95
N ILE A 6 48.29 12.37 2.21
CA ILE A 6 47.56 11.22 2.78
C ILE A 6 46.40 11.72 3.64
N ALA A 7 45.35 10.95 3.69
CA ALA A 7 44.29 11.08 4.70
C ALA A 7 44.28 9.83 5.57
N TYR A 8 44.30 9.97 6.89
CA TYR A 8 44.31 8.83 7.80
C TYR A 8 43.13 8.85 8.76
N GLY A 9 42.67 7.64 9.13
CA GLY A 9 41.60 7.40 10.09
C GLY A 9 42.00 6.37 11.13
N SER A 10 41.40 6.43 12.31
CA SER A 10 41.66 5.52 13.43
C SER A 10 41.02 4.12 13.25
N SER A 11 40.09 3.99 12.33
CA SER A 11 39.35 2.76 11.99
C SER A 11 38.79 2.87 10.58
N CYS A 12 38.48 1.75 9.95
CA CYS A 12 37.74 1.74 8.68
C CYS A 12 36.33 2.36 8.78
N PHE A 13 35.77 2.40 9.98
CA PHE A 13 34.48 3.04 10.31
C PHE A 13 34.60 4.50 10.76
N ALA A 14 35.82 5.07 10.79
CA ALA A 14 36.03 6.44 11.22
C ALA A 14 35.21 7.42 10.39
N LYS A 15 34.40 8.26 11.07
CA LYS A 15 33.59 9.30 10.44
C LYS A 15 34.40 10.55 10.05
N VAL A 16 35.58 10.73 10.68
CA VAL A 16 36.46 11.88 10.45
C VAL A 16 37.83 11.37 10.05
N TRP A 17 38.34 11.88 8.94
CA TRP A 17 39.66 11.60 8.38
C TRP A 17 40.50 12.87 8.36
N SER A 18 41.76 12.74 8.75
CA SER A 18 42.67 13.88 8.85
C SER A 18 43.65 13.90 7.69
N ASN A 19 43.66 14.99 6.92
CA ASN A 19 44.63 15.20 5.83
C ASN A 19 45.97 15.61 6.40
N LYS A 20 47.05 14.96 5.90
CA LYS A 20 48.46 15.28 6.22
C LYS A 20 49.35 15.09 5.02
N THR A 21 50.57 15.61 5.09
CA THR A 21 51.66 15.31 4.16
C THR A 21 52.65 14.34 4.82
N ILE A 22 53.32 13.52 4.00
CA ILE A 22 54.32 12.56 4.43
C ILE A 22 55.37 12.37 3.33
N THR A 23 56.63 12.21 3.69
CA THR A 23 57.65 11.80 2.73
C THR A 23 57.58 10.30 2.47
N PHE A 24 58.02 9.84 1.30
CA PHE A 24 58.03 8.40 0.98
C PHE A 24 58.88 7.61 1.97
N ASP A 25 60.03 8.14 2.40
CA ASP A 25 60.91 7.51 3.39
C ASP A 25 60.19 7.34 4.74
N ALA A 26 59.50 8.38 5.24
CA ALA A 26 58.76 8.32 6.49
C ALA A 26 57.60 7.33 6.41
N LEU A 27 56.93 7.22 5.24
CA LEU A 27 55.89 6.22 5.03
C LEU A 27 56.46 4.80 5.04
N CYS A 28 57.58 4.55 4.35
CA CYS A 28 58.24 3.26 4.35
C CYS A 28 58.71 2.82 5.75
N GLU A 29 59.29 3.73 6.53
CA GLU A 29 59.69 3.43 7.92
C GLU A 29 58.47 3.10 8.82
N ARG A 30 57.35 3.76 8.61
CA ARG A 30 56.13 3.42 9.32
C ARG A 30 55.59 2.03 8.92
N LEU A 31 55.62 1.68 7.64
CA LEU A 31 55.11 0.41 7.10
C LEU A 31 56.05 -0.76 7.37
N LYS A 32 57.32 -0.52 7.63
CA LYS A 32 58.29 -1.54 8.00
C LYS A 32 57.95 -2.24 9.32
N ASN A 33 57.23 -1.57 10.20
CA ASN A 33 56.83 -2.08 11.50
C ASN A 33 55.37 -2.52 11.50
N THR A 34 55.12 -3.78 11.84
CA THR A 34 53.74 -4.33 11.98
C THR A 34 53.27 -4.31 13.44
N ILE A 35 51.98 -4.24 13.61
CA ILE A 35 51.34 -4.40 14.92
C ILE A 35 51.00 -5.89 15.08
N ARG A 36 51.57 -6.56 16.09
CA ARG A 36 51.23 -7.95 16.42
C ARG A 36 49.91 -7.99 17.17
N THR A 37 49.04 -8.89 16.73
CA THR A 37 47.72 -9.14 17.36
C THR A 37 47.78 -10.43 18.20
N PRO A 38 46.85 -10.64 19.17
CA PRO A 38 46.95 -11.76 20.10
C PRO A 38 46.74 -13.14 19.49
N GLU A 39 45.89 -13.25 18.48
CA GLU A 39 45.56 -14.52 17.80
C GLU A 39 46.73 -15.06 16.99
N THR A 40 46.81 -16.36 16.81
CA THR A 40 47.77 -17.02 15.94
C THR A 40 47.32 -17.06 14.48
N ALA A 41 48.21 -17.34 13.56
CA ALA A 41 47.91 -17.50 12.13
C ALA A 41 46.92 -18.65 11.86
N GLU A 42 46.91 -19.69 12.70
CA GLU A 42 46.03 -20.84 12.62
C GLU A 42 44.63 -20.56 13.24
N GLU A 43 44.57 -19.65 14.20
CA GLU A 43 43.31 -19.24 14.86
C GLU A 43 42.56 -18.22 14.03
N TYR A 44 43.26 -17.27 13.41
CA TYR A 44 42.64 -16.18 12.67
C TYR A 44 41.62 -16.62 11.59
N PRO A 45 41.85 -17.64 10.75
CA PRO A 45 40.89 -18.12 9.77
C PRO A 45 39.60 -18.74 10.38
N LYS A 46 39.66 -19.11 11.68
CA LYS A 46 38.51 -19.71 12.41
C LYS A 46 37.62 -18.67 13.07
N LEU A 47 38.09 -17.44 13.16
CA LEU A 47 37.33 -16.32 13.71
C LEU A 47 36.12 -15.96 12.82
N SER A 48 35.10 -15.42 13.42
CA SER A 48 34.00 -14.83 12.67
C SER A 48 34.48 -13.61 11.87
N LYS A 49 33.78 -13.27 10.79
CA LYS A 49 34.12 -12.11 9.94
C LYS A 49 34.25 -10.82 10.76
N VAL A 50 33.38 -10.63 11.76
CA VAL A 50 33.40 -9.44 12.64
C VAL A 50 34.67 -9.40 13.51
N GLU A 51 35.08 -10.55 14.03
CA GLU A 51 36.33 -10.67 14.83
C GLU A 51 37.56 -10.47 13.95
N CYS A 52 37.59 -11.06 12.75
CA CYS A 52 38.66 -10.83 11.76
C CYS A 52 38.79 -9.35 11.40
N ASP A 53 37.64 -8.66 11.16
CA ASP A 53 37.66 -7.25 10.84
C ASP A 53 38.14 -6.38 12.01
N ARG A 54 37.83 -6.73 13.27
CA ARG A 54 38.33 -6.05 14.46
C ARG A 54 39.82 -6.29 14.70
N ALA A 55 40.31 -7.48 14.45
CA ALA A 55 41.72 -7.83 14.65
C ALA A 55 42.63 -6.98 13.76
N LYS A 56 42.31 -6.90 12.46
CA LYS A 56 43.10 -6.14 11.47
C LYS A 56 42.89 -4.63 11.47
N ASP A 57 41.77 -4.12 12.05
CA ASP A 57 41.42 -2.70 12.00
C ASP A 57 42.16 -1.92 13.11
N LYS A 58 43.38 -1.51 12.81
CA LYS A 58 44.17 -0.55 13.60
C LYS A 58 44.23 0.81 12.89
N GLY A 59 43.19 1.13 12.12
CA GLY A 59 43.16 2.30 11.24
C GLY A 59 43.96 2.12 9.96
N GLY A 60 44.06 3.19 9.21
CA GLY A 60 44.77 3.16 7.93
C GLY A 60 44.79 4.51 7.23
N MET A 61 45.15 4.51 5.97
CA MET A 61 45.26 5.71 5.15
C MET A 61 44.58 5.55 3.79
N VAL A 62 44.18 6.70 3.23
CA VAL A 62 43.96 6.89 1.78
C VAL A 62 45.15 7.66 1.24
N GLY A 63 45.76 7.23 0.15
CA GLY A 63 46.94 7.86 -0.45
C GLY A 63 46.63 9.15 -1.21
N GLY A 64 45.93 10.07 -0.60
CA GLY A 64 45.47 11.34 -1.14
C GLY A 64 44.73 12.16 -0.11
N TRP A 65 44.17 13.31 -0.51
CA TRP A 65 43.35 14.17 0.35
C TRP A 65 41.88 13.95 0.15
N LEU A 66 41.12 14.11 1.25
CA LEU A 66 39.66 14.00 1.32
C LEU A 66 39.04 15.35 1.66
N LYS A 67 38.09 15.81 0.84
CA LYS A 67 37.25 16.97 1.15
C LYS A 67 36.43 16.70 2.40
N GLN A 68 36.23 17.73 3.23
CA GLN A 68 35.41 17.67 4.45
C GLN A 68 35.81 16.57 5.45
N GLY A 69 37.00 15.98 5.33
CA GLY A 69 37.43 14.88 6.19
C GLY A 69 36.54 13.63 6.13
N ARG A 70 35.88 13.38 5.01
CA ARG A 70 34.98 12.24 4.81
C ARG A 70 35.50 11.29 3.74
N ARG A 71 35.61 9.99 4.04
CA ARG A 71 36.05 8.96 3.10
C ARG A 71 34.87 8.46 2.26
N LYS A 72 34.50 9.24 1.25
CA LYS A 72 33.48 8.91 0.22
C LYS A 72 34.12 9.11 -1.17
N ALA A 73 33.60 8.43 -2.20
CA ALA A 73 34.11 8.54 -3.59
C ALA A 73 34.14 10.01 -4.07
N ALA A 74 33.00 10.72 -3.91
CA ALA A 74 32.87 12.12 -4.32
C ALA A 74 33.76 13.12 -3.53
N ASN A 75 34.32 12.70 -2.39
CA ASN A 75 35.12 13.55 -1.54
C ASN A 75 36.62 13.40 -1.76
N VAL A 76 37.06 12.54 -2.65
CA VAL A 76 38.48 12.43 -2.97
C VAL A 76 38.89 13.65 -3.78
N GLU A 77 39.79 14.47 -3.22
CA GLU A 77 40.29 15.66 -3.89
C GLU A 77 41.39 15.32 -4.88
N CYS A 78 42.35 14.48 -4.46
CA CYS A 78 43.44 14.01 -5.27
C CYS A 78 44.08 12.75 -4.69
N ARG A 79 44.91 12.08 -5.49
CA ARG A 79 45.77 10.96 -5.08
C ARG A 79 47.23 11.31 -5.34
N SER A 80 48.10 11.04 -4.36
CA SER A 80 49.59 11.28 -4.45
C SER A 80 50.39 10.01 -4.67
N MET A 81 49.71 8.86 -4.59
CA MET A 81 50.31 7.53 -4.79
C MET A 81 49.26 6.55 -5.33
N LEU A 82 49.69 5.55 -6.06
CA LEU A 82 48.88 4.38 -6.40
C LEU A 82 48.98 3.37 -5.26
N THR A 83 47.87 2.72 -4.99
CA THR A 83 47.76 1.71 -3.94
C THR A 83 47.04 0.47 -4.47
N HIS A 84 47.72 -0.71 -4.37
CA HIS A 84 47.15 -1.98 -4.82
C HIS A 84 47.07 -2.96 -3.64
N ASP A 85 45.95 -3.64 -3.52
CA ASP A 85 45.73 -4.74 -2.57
C ASP A 85 45.79 -6.05 -3.37
N VAL A 86 46.82 -6.84 -3.15
CA VAL A 86 47.11 -8.08 -3.89
C VAL A 86 46.65 -9.25 -3.02
N ASP A 87 45.40 -9.65 -3.18
CA ASP A 87 44.75 -10.64 -2.33
C ASP A 87 44.79 -12.09 -2.86
N SER A 88 45.28 -12.27 -4.07
CA SER A 88 45.30 -13.57 -4.75
C SER A 88 46.60 -13.76 -5.51
N ALA A 89 47.72 -13.47 -4.84
CA ALA A 89 49.04 -13.73 -5.37
C ALA A 89 49.32 -15.24 -5.39
N ASP A 90 49.98 -15.70 -6.44
CA ASP A 90 50.67 -17.00 -6.43
C ASP A 90 51.97 -16.90 -5.63
N PRO A 91 52.57 -18.02 -5.19
CA PRO A 91 53.81 -18.00 -4.41
C PRO A 91 54.98 -17.27 -5.09
N ASP A 92 54.99 -17.22 -6.43
CA ASP A 92 56.07 -16.60 -7.22
C ASP A 92 55.79 -15.10 -7.49
N PHE A 93 54.70 -14.54 -6.96
CA PHE A 93 54.34 -13.16 -7.23
C PHE A 93 55.42 -12.15 -6.84
N LEU A 94 56.07 -12.31 -5.70
CA LEU A 94 57.09 -11.38 -5.23
C LEU A 94 58.32 -11.39 -6.16
N GLU A 95 58.72 -12.55 -6.64
CA GLU A 95 59.81 -12.67 -7.61
C GLU A 95 59.42 -12.02 -8.94
N ARG A 96 58.23 -12.28 -9.43
CA ARG A 96 57.69 -11.66 -10.64
C ARG A 96 57.58 -10.14 -10.49
N TYR A 97 57.15 -9.65 -9.33
CA TYR A 97 57.08 -8.22 -9.04
C TYR A 97 58.47 -7.58 -9.08
N ARG A 98 59.50 -8.19 -8.46
CA ARG A 98 60.89 -7.73 -8.49
C ARG A 98 61.41 -7.56 -9.91
N MET A 99 61.08 -8.49 -10.81
CA MET A 99 61.52 -8.44 -12.20
C MET A 99 60.77 -7.39 -13.03
N LEU A 100 59.50 -7.16 -12.79
CA LEU A 100 58.65 -6.31 -13.63
C LEU A 100 58.50 -4.87 -13.12
N ASN A 101 58.80 -4.63 -11.83
CA ASN A 101 58.69 -3.30 -11.25
C ASN A 101 59.82 -2.38 -11.69
N GLN A 102 59.47 -1.21 -12.21
CA GLN A 102 60.40 -0.20 -12.71
C GLN A 102 60.40 1.09 -11.89
N TYR A 103 59.54 1.17 -10.91
CA TYR A 103 59.28 2.41 -10.14
C TYR A 103 59.62 2.25 -8.66
N ALA A 104 59.96 3.34 -8.03
CA ALA A 104 60.02 3.36 -6.57
C ALA A 104 58.69 2.87 -6.01
N SER A 105 58.76 1.92 -5.07
CA SER A 105 57.58 1.39 -4.41
C SER A 105 57.92 0.79 -3.05
N CYS A 106 56.93 0.52 -2.24
CA CYS A 106 57.06 -0.38 -1.10
C CYS A 106 55.93 -1.41 -1.12
N LEU A 107 56.30 -2.62 -0.73
CA LEU A 107 55.40 -3.76 -0.62
C LEU A 107 55.42 -4.22 0.83
N TYR A 108 54.23 -4.51 1.38
CA TYR A 108 54.11 -5.11 2.71
C TYR A 108 52.98 -6.15 2.74
N SER A 109 53.14 -7.18 3.59
CA SER A 109 52.17 -8.24 3.71
C SER A 109 50.94 -7.80 4.51
N THR A 110 49.78 -8.38 4.18
CA THR A 110 48.52 -8.14 4.90
C THR A 110 48.35 -9.09 6.09
N HIS A 111 47.37 -8.85 6.95
CA HIS A 111 47.09 -9.67 8.13
C HIS A 111 46.87 -11.17 7.85
N SER A 112 46.29 -11.49 6.69
CA SER A 112 46.01 -12.87 6.25
C SER A 112 47.07 -13.47 5.38
N HIS A 113 48.28 -12.89 5.33
CA HIS A 113 49.40 -13.40 4.53
C HIS A 113 49.95 -14.70 5.10
N THR A 114 50.18 -15.67 4.21
CA THR A 114 51.02 -16.87 4.49
C THR A 114 51.93 -17.12 3.31
N PRO A 115 53.05 -17.85 3.47
CA PRO A 115 53.92 -18.20 2.35
C PRO A 115 53.22 -18.95 1.22
N GLU A 116 52.27 -19.82 1.54
CA GLU A 116 51.49 -20.63 0.59
C GLU A 116 50.39 -19.82 -0.13
N ALA A 117 49.90 -18.79 0.52
CA ALA A 117 48.86 -17.89 -0.01
C ALA A 117 49.26 -16.44 0.26
N PRO A 118 50.22 -15.90 -0.49
CA PRO A 118 50.75 -14.57 -0.26
C PRO A 118 49.72 -13.49 -0.50
N ARG A 119 49.74 -12.48 0.37
CA ARG A 119 48.87 -11.30 0.25
C ARG A 119 49.66 -10.05 0.57
N TYR A 120 49.65 -9.11 -0.36
CA TYR A 120 50.50 -7.93 -0.27
C TYR A 120 49.72 -6.65 -0.52
N ARG A 121 50.24 -5.53 0.01
CA ARG A 121 49.89 -4.19 -0.41
C ARG A 121 51.06 -3.49 -1.01
N ILE A 122 50.85 -2.84 -2.15
CA ILE A 122 51.88 -2.15 -2.90
C ILE A 122 51.52 -0.66 -2.96
N ILE A 123 52.49 0.19 -2.64
CA ILE A 123 52.37 1.63 -2.71
C ILE A 123 53.41 2.17 -3.67
N THR A 124 52.97 2.88 -4.72
CA THR A 124 53.83 3.50 -5.73
C THR A 124 53.66 5.01 -5.70
N PRO A 125 54.70 5.81 -5.33
CA PRO A 125 54.61 7.25 -5.27
C PRO A 125 54.51 7.86 -6.68
N LEU A 126 53.83 8.99 -6.80
CA LEU A 126 53.64 9.73 -8.05
C LEU A 126 54.42 11.04 -8.06
N THR A 127 54.90 11.45 -9.24
CA THR A 127 55.63 12.72 -9.39
C THR A 127 54.73 13.95 -9.20
N ARG A 128 53.44 13.83 -9.42
CA ARG A 128 52.38 14.81 -9.13
C ARG A 128 51.15 14.16 -8.56
N ASP A 129 50.25 14.97 -8.01
CA ASP A 129 48.94 14.52 -7.66
C ASP A 129 48.09 14.25 -8.90
N VAL A 130 47.20 13.28 -8.81
CA VAL A 130 46.30 12.87 -9.89
C VAL A 130 44.84 12.95 -9.46
N SER A 131 43.95 13.11 -10.44
CA SER A 131 42.50 13.05 -10.21
C SER A 131 42.05 11.61 -9.90
N PRO A 132 40.85 11.40 -9.34
CA PRO A 132 40.29 10.07 -9.14
C PRO A 132 40.19 9.24 -10.41
N GLU A 133 39.93 9.85 -11.55
CA GLU A 133 39.83 9.20 -12.87
C GLU A 133 41.22 8.78 -13.38
N GLU A 134 42.21 9.67 -13.29
CA GLU A 134 43.60 9.32 -13.61
C GLU A 134 44.11 8.18 -12.70
N TYR A 135 43.74 8.23 -11.40
CA TYR A 135 44.08 7.18 -10.46
C TYR A 135 43.51 5.83 -10.86
N LEU A 136 42.22 5.77 -11.25
CA LEU A 136 41.56 4.55 -11.74
C LEU A 136 42.32 3.96 -12.94
N ALA A 137 42.61 4.82 -13.93
CA ALA A 137 43.35 4.38 -15.15
C ALA A 137 44.75 3.88 -14.83
N LEU A 138 45.54 4.66 -14.09
CA LEU A 138 46.90 4.33 -13.71
C LEU A 138 46.99 3.03 -12.91
N THR A 139 46.09 2.83 -11.91
CA THR A 139 46.10 1.60 -11.10
C THR A 139 45.75 0.38 -11.92
N ARG A 140 44.76 0.44 -12.82
CA ARG A 140 44.39 -0.68 -13.70
C ARG A 140 45.52 -1.02 -14.71
N LEU A 141 46.07 0.00 -15.35
CA LEU A 141 47.15 -0.16 -16.31
C LEU A 141 48.43 -0.71 -15.68
N LEU A 142 48.75 -0.27 -14.47
CA LEU A 142 49.92 -0.78 -13.75
C LEU A 142 49.68 -2.21 -13.23
N ALA A 143 48.51 -2.53 -12.71
CA ALA A 143 48.14 -3.87 -12.28
C ALA A 143 48.23 -4.91 -13.42
N LYS A 144 47.92 -4.51 -14.65
CA LYS A 144 48.04 -5.38 -15.84
C LYS A 144 49.45 -5.92 -16.00
N LYS A 145 50.50 -5.15 -15.66
CA LYS A 145 51.88 -5.58 -15.78
C LYS A 145 52.26 -6.74 -14.87
N TRP A 146 51.64 -6.81 -13.68
CA TRP A 146 51.96 -7.85 -12.68
C TRP A 146 50.99 -9.03 -12.70
N GLY A 147 49.90 -8.91 -13.42
CA GLY A 147 48.76 -9.82 -13.44
C GLY A 147 47.55 -9.23 -12.72
N ILE A 148 46.64 -8.67 -13.51
CA ILE A 148 45.49 -7.95 -12.97
C ILE A 148 44.56 -8.83 -12.10
N ASP A 149 44.57 -10.14 -12.35
CA ASP A 149 43.73 -11.10 -11.59
C ASP A 149 44.21 -11.34 -10.16
N CYS A 150 45.46 -10.94 -9.84
CA CYS A 150 46.00 -11.00 -8.49
C CYS A 150 45.54 -9.81 -7.62
N VAL A 151 45.07 -8.72 -8.23
CA VAL A 151 44.74 -7.46 -7.57
C VAL A 151 43.25 -7.41 -7.25
N ASP A 152 42.90 -7.03 -6.02
CA ASP A 152 41.50 -6.78 -5.63
C ASP A 152 40.96 -5.54 -6.34
N SER A 153 39.81 -5.66 -6.94
CA SER A 153 39.08 -4.56 -7.63
C SER A 153 38.82 -3.34 -6.73
N CYS A 154 38.79 -3.51 -5.43
CA CYS A 154 38.71 -2.39 -4.46
C CYS A 154 39.86 -1.40 -4.61
N SER A 155 41.06 -1.85 -5.09
CA SER A 155 42.22 -1.01 -5.33
C SER A 155 41.97 0.11 -6.34
N TYR A 156 41.05 -0.09 -7.27
CA TYR A 156 40.73 0.88 -8.32
C TYR A 156 39.82 2.02 -7.85
N ARG A 157 39.30 1.92 -6.62
CA ARG A 157 38.47 2.98 -6.02
C ARG A 157 39.36 4.05 -5.39
N ALA A 158 39.22 5.29 -5.82
CA ALA A 158 40.05 6.39 -5.33
C ALA A 158 40.00 6.61 -3.80
N HIS A 159 38.91 6.23 -3.14
CA HIS A 159 38.72 6.33 -1.67
C HIS A 159 39.10 5.05 -0.92
N GLN A 160 39.77 4.07 -1.59
CA GLN A 160 40.15 2.80 -0.95
C GLN A 160 41.11 3.02 0.23
N LEU A 161 40.78 2.34 1.32
CA LEU A 161 41.57 2.34 2.55
C LEU A 161 42.69 1.32 2.43
N MET A 162 43.91 1.74 2.75
CA MET A 162 45.04 0.87 3.06
C MET A 162 45.21 0.79 4.57
N TYR A 163 44.95 -0.37 5.16
CA TYR A 163 45.14 -0.59 6.60
C TYR A 163 46.60 -0.47 6.97
N TRP A 164 46.91 0.06 8.14
CA TRP A 164 48.21 -0.06 8.74
C TRP A 164 48.56 -1.55 8.91
N PRO A 165 49.87 -1.91 8.81
CA PRO A 165 50.25 -3.31 8.88
C PRO A 165 49.91 -3.92 10.25
N THR A 166 49.27 -5.07 10.19
CA THR A 166 48.95 -5.92 11.34
C THR A 166 49.29 -7.35 10.99
N THR A 167 49.73 -8.16 11.95
CA THR A 167 50.15 -9.54 11.75
C THR A 167 49.76 -10.37 12.97
N PRO A 168 49.26 -11.62 12.80
CA PRO A 168 49.05 -12.54 13.91
C PRO A 168 50.29 -12.72 14.77
N SER A 169 50.13 -13.16 16.03
CA SER A 169 51.23 -13.26 17.00
C SER A 169 52.44 -14.05 16.49
N ASN A 170 52.21 -15.15 15.78
CA ASN A 170 53.22 -16.03 15.17
C ASN A 170 53.30 -15.90 13.63
N GLY A 171 52.54 -15.00 13.02
CA GLY A 171 52.50 -14.84 11.57
C GLY A 171 53.77 -14.19 11.01
N GLU A 172 54.03 -14.44 9.73
CA GLU A 172 55.16 -13.81 8.98
C GLU A 172 54.75 -12.39 8.55
N TYR A 173 55.72 -11.48 8.65
CA TYR A 173 55.57 -10.13 8.12
C TYR A 173 56.65 -9.84 7.10
N VAL A 174 56.22 -9.57 5.86
CA VAL A 174 57.12 -9.22 4.74
C VAL A 174 57.02 -7.72 4.49
N PHE A 175 58.14 -7.04 4.42
CA PHE A 175 58.26 -5.66 3.96
C PHE A 175 59.44 -5.54 3.03
N GLU A 176 59.23 -4.97 1.84
CA GLU A 176 60.32 -4.72 0.88
C GLU A 176 60.12 -3.32 0.27
N ARG A 177 61.26 -2.59 0.16
CA ARG A 177 61.33 -1.31 -0.53
C ARG A 177 62.09 -1.49 -1.83
N PHE A 178 61.52 -0.91 -2.88
CA PHE A 178 62.13 -0.89 -4.23
C PHE A 178 62.54 0.55 -4.55
N ASP A 179 63.79 0.73 -4.87
CA ASP A 179 64.32 2.01 -5.32
C ASP A 179 64.12 2.16 -6.83
N GLY A 180 63.90 3.38 -7.30
CA GLY A 180 63.68 3.71 -8.70
C GLY A 180 63.11 5.13 -8.87
N PRO A 181 62.79 5.53 -10.09
CA PRO A 181 62.09 6.79 -10.32
C PRO A 181 60.66 6.70 -9.81
N TRP A 182 60.10 7.82 -9.32
CA TRP A 182 58.67 7.93 -9.06
C TRP A 182 57.92 7.85 -10.37
N LEU A 183 56.75 7.21 -10.38
CA LEU A 183 55.92 7.11 -11.57
C LEU A 183 55.44 8.49 -12.01
N ASN A 184 55.76 8.87 -13.26
CA ASN A 184 55.27 10.08 -13.89
C ASN A 184 53.89 9.82 -14.53
N PRO A 185 52.77 10.37 -13.98
CA PRO A 185 51.44 10.14 -14.52
C PRO A 185 51.27 10.61 -15.96
N ASP A 186 51.91 11.74 -16.33
CA ASP A 186 51.73 12.32 -17.67
C ASP A 186 52.36 11.47 -18.75
N GLU A 187 53.59 10.98 -18.51
CA GLU A 187 54.28 10.09 -19.44
C GLU A 187 53.56 8.75 -19.53
N TYR A 188 53.11 8.22 -18.39
CA TYR A 188 52.46 6.92 -18.35
C TYR A 188 51.10 6.93 -19.08
N LEU A 189 50.27 7.95 -18.85
CA LEU A 189 48.97 8.11 -19.51
C LEU A 189 49.12 8.46 -21.01
N LYS A 190 50.16 9.21 -21.38
CA LYS A 190 50.48 9.50 -22.79
C LYS A 190 50.83 8.24 -23.57
N ALA A 191 51.49 7.26 -22.92
CA ALA A 191 51.80 5.96 -23.52
C ALA A 191 50.56 5.06 -23.69
N HIS A 192 49.41 5.43 -23.09
CA HIS A 192 48.16 4.67 -23.16
C HIS A 192 47.00 5.58 -23.65
N PRO A 193 47.02 5.98 -24.96
CA PRO A 193 45.97 6.82 -25.51
C PRO A 193 44.61 6.12 -25.38
N GLY A 194 43.55 6.86 -25.01
CA GLY A 194 42.23 6.30 -24.76
C GLY A 194 41.96 5.92 -23.31
N TRP A 195 42.91 6.18 -22.37
CA TRP A 195 42.71 5.88 -20.95
C TRP A 195 41.46 6.53 -20.31
N ARG A 196 40.91 7.59 -20.93
CA ARG A 196 39.64 8.24 -20.50
C ARG A 196 38.42 7.40 -20.81
N ASP A 197 38.51 6.54 -21.81
CA ASP A 197 37.46 5.57 -22.12
C ASP A 197 37.60 4.37 -21.18
N VAL A 198 36.74 4.31 -20.16
CA VAL A 198 36.80 3.25 -19.13
C VAL A 198 36.60 1.86 -19.73
N SER A 199 35.97 1.75 -20.90
CA SER A 199 35.75 0.48 -21.58
C SER A 199 37.05 -0.16 -22.14
N LEU A 200 38.07 0.66 -22.36
CA LEU A 200 39.37 0.21 -22.85
C LEU A 200 40.34 -0.15 -21.72
N LEU A 201 40.01 0.17 -20.48
CA LEU A 201 40.84 -0.15 -19.34
C LEU A 201 40.85 -1.67 -19.06
N PRO A 202 41.98 -2.23 -18.60
CA PRO A 202 42.05 -3.63 -18.23
C PRO A 202 41.08 -3.98 -17.11
N THR A 203 40.37 -5.08 -17.25
CA THR A 203 39.49 -5.65 -16.22
C THR A 203 39.97 -7.05 -15.84
N SER A 204 39.82 -7.44 -14.57
CA SER A 204 40.17 -8.79 -14.15
C SER A 204 39.02 -9.76 -14.45
N SER A 205 39.39 -11.03 -14.71
CA SER A 205 38.41 -12.13 -14.85
C SER A 205 37.53 -12.27 -13.58
N ARG A 206 38.11 -11.94 -12.44
CA ARG A 206 37.39 -11.96 -11.13
C ARG A 206 36.36 -10.87 -11.01
N GLU A 207 36.62 -9.69 -11.57
CA GLU A 207 35.67 -8.58 -11.57
C GLU A 207 34.40 -8.93 -12.39
N SER A 208 34.61 -9.51 -13.58
CA SER A 208 33.50 -10.02 -14.41
C SER A 208 32.73 -11.13 -13.69
N THR A 209 33.45 -12.06 -13.07
CA THR A 209 32.86 -13.15 -12.30
C THR A 209 32.08 -12.63 -11.07
N LEU A 210 32.58 -11.59 -10.40
CA LEU A 210 31.87 -10.95 -9.27
C LEU A 210 30.58 -10.27 -9.71
N ILE A 211 30.61 -9.56 -10.83
CA ILE A 211 29.40 -8.93 -11.40
C ILE A 211 28.41 -10.02 -11.78
N ASP A 212 28.82 -11.08 -12.45
CA ASP A 212 27.95 -12.21 -12.81
C ASP A 212 27.41 -12.95 -11.58
N ARG A 213 28.21 -13.09 -10.53
CA ARG A 213 27.76 -13.66 -9.25
C ARG A 213 26.77 -12.75 -8.54
N GLN A 214 27.01 -11.45 -8.53
CA GLN A 214 26.07 -10.47 -8.01
C GLN A 214 24.74 -10.52 -8.77
N ARG A 215 24.78 -10.59 -10.12
CA ARG A 215 23.57 -10.77 -10.95
C ARG A 215 22.79 -12.03 -10.59
N LYS A 216 23.46 -13.15 -10.38
CA LYS A 216 22.83 -14.44 -10.01
C LYS A 216 22.30 -14.47 -8.57
N GLN A 217 22.95 -13.75 -7.66
CA GLN A 217 22.56 -13.70 -6.24
C GLN A 217 21.51 -12.61 -5.94
N GLN A 218 21.46 -11.58 -6.75
CA GLN A 218 20.50 -10.50 -6.58
C GLN A 218 19.15 -10.97 -7.12
N ALA A 219 18.12 -10.94 -6.28
CA ALA A 219 16.76 -11.25 -6.70
C ALA A 219 16.34 -10.32 -7.86
N ASP A 220 15.64 -10.86 -8.84
CA ASP A 220 15.13 -10.08 -9.97
C ASP A 220 14.32 -8.87 -9.43
N PRO A 221 14.74 -7.62 -9.74
CA PRO A 221 14.05 -6.44 -9.23
C PRO A 221 12.60 -6.35 -9.72
N LEU A 222 12.29 -6.94 -10.88
CA LEU A 222 10.94 -6.98 -11.43
C LEU A 222 10.03 -7.95 -10.66
N ALA A 223 10.61 -9.01 -10.08
CA ALA A 223 9.86 -10.00 -9.30
C ALA A 223 9.68 -9.58 -7.82
N LYS A 224 10.33 -8.49 -7.38
CA LYS A 224 10.18 -8.02 -5.99
C LYS A 224 8.76 -7.52 -5.73
N PRO A 225 8.12 -7.92 -4.62
CA PRO A 225 6.81 -7.39 -4.26
C PRO A 225 6.91 -5.94 -3.76
N GLY A 226 5.77 -5.24 -3.79
CA GLY A 226 5.63 -3.90 -3.22
C GLY A 226 6.32 -2.81 -4.06
N ILE A 227 6.66 -1.69 -3.38
CA ILE A 227 7.06 -0.44 -4.04
C ILE A 227 8.34 -0.56 -4.88
N VAL A 228 9.31 -1.35 -4.43
CA VAL A 228 10.58 -1.54 -5.13
C VAL A 228 10.35 -2.24 -6.47
N GLY A 229 9.59 -3.33 -6.47
CA GLY A 229 9.27 -4.06 -7.68
C GLY A 229 8.38 -3.25 -8.63
N ALA A 230 7.37 -2.58 -8.09
CA ALA A 230 6.50 -1.73 -8.88
C ALA A 230 7.27 -0.60 -9.57
N PHE A 231 8.20 0.06 -8.87
CA PHE A 231 9.06 1.08 -9.48
C PHE A 231 9.90 0.51 -10.63
N CYS A 232 10.53 -0.67 -10.42
CA CYS A 232 11.36 -1.31 -11.43
C CYS A 232 10.57 -1.89 -12.63
N ARG A 233 9.28 -2.21 -12.45
CA ARG A 233 8.37 -2.59 -13.56
C ARG A 233 7.83 -1.37 -14.31
N THR A 234 7.66 -0.26 -13.62
CA THR A 234 7.21 1.01 -14.22
C THR A 234 8.31 1.66 -15.03
N TYR A 235 9.55 1.61 -14.54
CA TYR A 235 10.71 2.21 -15.16
C TYR A 235 11.82 1.17 -15.35
N SER A 236 12.18 0.87 -16.60
CA SER A 236 13.44 0.20 -16.91
C SER A 236 14.61 1.03 -16.37
N ILE A 237 15.80 0.45 -16.32
CA ILE A 237 16.97 1.19 -15.86
C ILE A 237 17.27 2.41 -16.75
N GLU A 238 17.02 2.30 -18.05
CA GLU A 238 17.21 3.37 -19.04
C GLU A 238 16.18 4.49 -18.80
N GLU A 239 14.91 4.14 -18.73
CA GLU A 239 13.83 5.11 -18.45
C GLU A 239 14.00 5.82 -17.10
N ALA A 240 14.51 5.12 -16.07
CA ALA A 240 14.81 5.72 -14.78
C ALA A 240 15.96 6.72 -14.85
N ILE A 241 16.99 6.44 -15.66
CA ILE A 241 18.08 7.38 -15.92
C ILE A 241 17.53 8.61 -16.65
N ASP A 242 16.81 8.42 -17.74
CA ASP A 242 16.29 9.51 -18.57
C ASP A 242 15.30 10.40 -17.82
N THR A 243 14.44 9.79 -16.99
CA THR A 243 13.38 10.53 -16.28
C THR A 243 13.89 11.22 -15.01
N PHE A 244 14.75 10.55 -14.24
CA PHE A 244 15.10 11.01 -12.90
C PHE A 244 16.56 11.42 -12.74
N LEU A 245 17.45 11.01 -13.64
CA LEU A 245 18.90 11.17 -13.51
C LEU A 245 19.56 11.72 -14.79
N SER A 246 18.81 12.40 -15.65
CA SER A 246 19.31 13.00 -16.89
C SER A 246 20.37 14.10 -16.64
N ASP A 247 20.41 14.68 -15.45
CA ASP A 247 21.42 15.62 -14.98
C ASP A 247 22.70 14.91 -14.43
N VAL A 248 22.60 13.60 -14.20
CA VAL A 248 23.67 12.75 -13.62
C VAL A 248 24.34 11.90 -14.67
N TYR A 249 23.56 11.32 -15.58
CA TYR A 249 24.04 10.42 -16.62
C TYR A 249 23.61 10.86 -17.99
N GLN A 250 24.50 10.67 -18.98
CA GLN A 250 24.22 10.90 -20.38
C GLN A 250 24.62 9.68 -21.21
N PRO A 251 23.88 9.38 -22.31
CA PRO A 251 24.27 8.32 -23.23
C PRO A 251 25.69 8.54 -23.74
N SER A 252 26.53 7.51 -23.65
CA SER A 252 27.90 7.54 -24.18
C SER A 252 27.91 7.37 -25.70
N ALA A 253 29.02 7.73 -26.33
CA ALA A 253 29.27 7.41 -27.75
C ALA A 253 29.25 5.89 -28.03
N MET A 254 29.46 5.05 -27.02
CA MET A 254 29.37 3.60 -27.08
C MET A 254 27.99 3.09 -26.74
N ALA A 255 27.35 2.37 -27.64
CA ALA A 255 25.99 1.85 -27.44
C ALA A 255 25.88 0.99 -26.18
N GLY A 256 24.80 1.18 -25.40
CA GLY A 256 24.53 0.44 -24.15
C GLY A 256 25.37 0.91 -22.96
N ARG A 257 26.05 2.05 -23.08
CA ARG A 257 26.82 2.67 -21.98
C ARG A 257 26.40 4.11 -21.74
N TYR A 258 26.62 4.59 -20.53
CA TYR A 258 26.39 5.96 -20.12
C TYR A 258 27.66 6.57 -19.52
N ASP A 259 27.75 7.89 -19.64
CA ASP A 259 28.78 8.71 -19.02
C ASP A 259 28.22 9.33 -17.75
N TYR A 260 29.03 9.34 -16.69
CA TYR A 260 28.71 10.07 -15.47
C TYR A 260 29.12 11.54 -15.68
N VAL A 261 28.15 12.44 -15.80
CA VAL A 261 28.36 13.85 -16.21
C VAL A 261 29.44 14.59 -15.41
N PRO A 262 29.56 14.41 -14.05
CA PRO A 262 30.62 15.07 -13.29
C PRO A 262 32.02 14.51 -13.48
N ALA A 263 32.23 13.41 -14.21
CA ALA A 263 33.54 12.79 -14.44
C ALA A 263 34.15 13.24 -15.75
N ASP A 264 35.50 13.25 -15.79
CA ASP A 264 36.29 13.52 -17.03
C ASP A 264 36.48 12.26 -17.92
N SER A 265 36.02 11.10 -17.45
CA SER A 265 36.09 9.81 -18.15
C SER A 265 34.77 9.46 -18.80
N SER A 266 34.79 8.63 -19.86
CA SER A 266 33.62 8.23 -20.64
C SER A 266 33.35 6.72 -20.58
N ALA A 267 32.13 6.30 -21.02
CA ALA A 267 31.69 4.91 -21.20
C ALA A 267 31.79 4.03 -19.93
N GLY A 268 31.79 4.63 -18.76
CA GLY A 268 32.04 3.92 -17.51
C GLY A 268 30.81 3.30 -16.86
N VAL A 269 29.59 3.63 -17.29
CA VAL A 269 28.35 3.02 -16.77
C VAL A 269 27.85 1.98 -17.76
N MET A 270 27.69 0.76 -17.30
CA MET A 270 27.18 -0.38 -18.08
C MET A 270 25.80 -0.76 -17.61
N LEU A 271 24.91 -1.03 -18.57
CA LEU A 271 23.58 -1.56 -18.29
C LEU A 271 23.54 -3.07 -18.52
N TYR A 272 22.79 -3.77 -17.68
CA TYR A 272 22.64 -5.22 -17.73
C TYR A 272 21.15 -5.59 -17.74
N ASP A 273 20.76 -6.35 -18.77
CA ASP A 273 19.43 -6.95 -18.95
C ASP A 273 18.26 -5.94 -18.89
N GLY A 274 18.51 -4.63 -19.12
CA GLY A 274 17.50 -3.58 -18.93
C GLY A 274 17.04 -3.38 -17.48
N LYS A 275 17.70 -4.03 -16.51
CA LYS A 275 17.29 -4.09 -15.11
C LYS A 275 18.30 -3.48 -14.14
N PHE A 276 19.56 -3.48 -14.50
CA PHE A 276 20.64 -3.07 -13.60
C PHE A 276 21.62 -2.12 -14.29
N ALA A 277 22.19 -1.23 -13.50
CA ALA A 277 23.34 -0.42 -13.88
C ALA A 277 24.53 -0.75 -12.99
N TYR A 278 25.74 -0.71 -13.56
CA TYR A 278 27.01 -0.82 -12.85
C TYR A 278 27.94 0.30 -13.31
N SER A 279 28.40 1.12 -12.37
CA SER A 279 29.31 2.23 -12.67
C SER A 279 30.76 1.89 -12.33
N HIS A 280 31.65 2.16 -13.26
CA HIS A 280 33.10 2.12 -13.10
C HIS A 280 33.74 3.51 -12.90
N HIS A 281 32.95 4.59 -12.97
CA HIS A 281 33.45 5.94 -12.73
C HIS A 281 33.90 6.12 -11.29
N ALA A 282 35.13 6.56 -11.09
CA ALA A 282 35.75 6.60 -9.77
C ALA A 282 35.09 7.56 -8.79
N THR A 283 34.46 8.64 -9.28
CA THR A 283 33.77 9.67 -8.49
C THR A 283 32.28 9.43 -8.35
N ASP A 284 31.72 8.50 -9.11
CA ASP A 284 30.29 8.17 -9.05
C ASP A 284 29.95 7.51 -7.69
N PRO A 285 28.96 8.02 -6.95
CA PRO A 285 28.43 7.35 -5.76
C PRO A 285 28.00 5.90 -5.97
N ALA A 286 27.59 5.53 -7.19
CA ALA A 286 27.18 4.18 -7.60
C ALA A 286 28.36 3.26 -7.95
N CYS A 287 29.60 3.76 -7.93
CA CYS A 287 30.80 3.04 -8.36
C CYS A 287 30.95 1.68 -7.68
N GLY A 288 31.12 0.63 -8.49
CA GLY A 288 31.40 -0.74 -8.03
C GLY A 288 30.20 -1.46 -7.41
N GLN A 289 28.99 -1.00 -7.68
CA GLN A 289 27.75 -1.59 -7.21
C GLN A 289 26.84 -1.93 -8.39
N LEU A 290 26.20 -3.11 -8.35
CA LEU A 290 25.16 -3.49 -9.29
C LEU A 290 23.81 -3.04 -8.73
N LEU A 291 23.17 -2.07 -9.35
CA LEU A 291 22.02 -1.35 -8.82
C LEU A 291 20.81 -1.48 -9.74
N SER A 292 19.63 -1.74 -9.15
CA SER A 292 18.37 -1.64 -9.86
C SER A 292 17.98 -0.18 -10.13
N ALA A 293 16.93 0.05 -10.94
CA ALA A 293 16.42 1.40 -11.19
C ALA A 293 16.06 2.13 -9.88
N PHE A 294 15.40 1.44 -8.95
CA PHE A 294 15.06 1.98 -7.63
C PHE A 294 16.31 2.36 -6.82
N ASP A 295 17.30 1.47 -6.76
CA ASP A 295 18.51 1.68 -5.97
C ASP A 295 19.37 2.81 -6.56
N LEU A 296 19.45 2.90 -7.90
CA LEU A 296 20.23 3.92 -8.60
C LEU A 296 19.64 5.32 -8.34
N VAL A 297 18.34 5.49 -8.46
CA VAL A 297 17.65 6.75 -8.14
C VAL A 297 17.82 7.08 -6.66
N CYS A 298 17.67 6.10 -5.77
CA CYS A 298 17.85 6.27 -4.34
C CYS A 298 19.24 6.83 -3.97
N ILE A 299 20.30 6.26 -4.55
CA ILE A 299 21.68 6.68 -4.27
C ILE A 299 21.94 8.12 -4.73
N HIS A 300 21.45 8.52 -5.89
CA HIS A 300 21.74 9.85 -6.41
C HIS A 300 20.87 10.96 -5.84
N ARG A 301 19.61 10.65 -5.50
CA ARG A 301 18.65 11.67 -5.02
C ARG A 301 18.60 11.80 -3.50
N PHE A 302 18.90 10.72 -2.75
CA PHE A 302 18.57 10.69 -1.32
C PHE A 302 19.71 10.23 -0.40
N ARG A 303 20.85 9.79 -0.93
CA ARG A 303 21.96 9.23 -0.11
C ARG A 303 22.50 10.17 0.96
N ASP A 304 22.48 11.46 0.73
CA ASP A 304 22.96 12.45 1.69
C ASP A 304 22.16 12.47 2.99
N LEU A 305 20.92 11.98 2.98
CA LEU A 305 20.10 11.83 4.17
C LEU A 305 20.66 10.81 5.16
N ASP A 306 21.53 9.90 4.71
CA ASP A 306 22.10 8.84 5.53
C ASP A 306 23.34 9.27 6.31
N ASP A 307 23.81 10.50 6.19
CA ASP A 307 25.06 10.98 6.81
C ASP A 307 25.07 10.85 8.34
N LYS A 308 23.90 10.81 8.96
CA LYS A 308 23.74 10.64 10.42
C LYS A 308 23.41 9.18 10.81
N ALA A 309 23.18 8.30 9.86
CA ALA A 309 22.84 6.91 10.14
C ALA A 309 24.06 6.12 10.66
N SER A 310 23.82 5.12 11.49
CA SER A 310 24.84 4.17 11.93
C SER A 310 25.20 3.22 10.77
N GLY A 311 26.49 2.83 10.68
CA GLY A 311 26.97 1.89 9.65
C GLY A 311 26.27 0.52 9.66
N ASP A 312 25.67 0.13 10.78
CA ASP A 312 24.94 -1.14 10.95
C ASP A 312 23.42 -1.00 10.71
N THR A 313 22.97 0.16 10.25
CA THR A 313 21.53 0.39 9.99
C THR A 313 21.05 -0.46 8.81
N ALA A 314 20.03 -1.30 9.02
CA ALA A 314 19.44 -2.09 7.95
C ALA A 314 18.90 -1.19 6.82
N LEU A 315 19.05 -1.61 5.56
CA LEU A 315 18.73 -0.84 4.36
C LEU A 315 17.31 -0.22 4.44
N SER A 316 16.33 -1.01 4.82
CA SER A 316 14.91 -0.56 4.94
C SER A 316 14.66 0.49 6.03
N LYS A 317 15.63 0.70 6.93
CA LYS A 317 15.56 1.69 8.00
C LYS A 317 16.31 2.98 7.68
N LEU A 318 17.08 2.99 6.59
CA LEU A 318 17.84 4.17 6.17
C LEU A 318 16.90 5.32 5.79
N PRO A 319 17.24 6.57 6.13
CA PRO A 319 16.49 7.76 5.73
C PRO A 319 16.35 7.88 4.20
N SER A 320 17.42 7.58 3.44
CA SER A 320 17.42 7.59 1.98
C SER A 320 16.40 6.61 1.40
N TYR A 321 16.36 5.38 1.92
CA TYR A 321 15.41 4.35 1.46
C TYR A 321 13.96 4.77 1.71
N LYS A 322 13.66 5.36 2.88
CA LYS A 322 12.33 5.86 3.21
C LYS A 322 11.92 7.01 2.29
N ALA A 323 12.84 7.95 2.06
CA ALA A 323 12.59 9.07 1.14
C ALA A 323 12.35 8.58 -0.30
N MET A 324 13.10 7.59 -0.75
CA MET A 324 12.89 6.97 -2.06
C MET A 324 11.53 6.25 -2.15
N CYS A 325 11.10 5.55 -1.11
CA CYS A 325 9.76 4.96 -1.06
C CYS A 325 8.67 6.04 -1.11
N ASP A 326 8.82 7.13 -0.34
CA ASP A 326 7.88 8.25 -0.35
C ASP A 326 7.81 8.91 -1.74
N PHE A 327 8.95 9.07 -2.40
CA PHE A 327 9.04 9.58 -3.77
C PHE A 327 8.32 8.65 -4.76
N ALA A 328 8.62 7.37 -4.73
CA ALA A 328 8.03 6.37 -5.63
C ALA A 328 6.50 6.25 -5.46
N VAL A 329 5.98 6.34 -4.22
CA VAL A 329 4.53 6.30 -3.94
C VAL A 329 3.78 7.51 -4.50
N GLN A 330 4.44 8.66 -4.71
CA GLN A 330 3.79 9.83 -5.31
C GLN A 330 3.71 9.74 -6.84
N ASP A 331 4.53 8.91 -7.46
CA ASP A 331 4.55 8.73 -8.91
C ASP A 331 3.28 8.04 -9.44
N ALA A 332 2.67 8.62 -10.48
CA ALA A 332 1.41 8.13 -11.05
C ALA A 332 1.57 6.77 -11.75
N GLY A 333 2.68 6.55 -12.44
CA GLY A 333 3.00 5.28 -13.10
C GLY A 333 3.19 4.16 -12.10
N VAL A 334 3.94 4.41 -11.03
CA VAL A 334 4.18 3.44 -9.94
C VAL A 334 2.88 3.13 -9.19
N LYS A 335 2.02 4.13 -8.96
CA LYS A 335 0.67 3.91 -8.38
C LYS A 335 -0.16 2.98 -9.26
N LYS A 336 -0.12 3.20 -10.57
CA LYS A 336 -0.83 2.37 -11.55
C LYS A 336 -0.33 0.93 -11.50
N THR A 337 0.98 0.71 -11.59
CA THR A 337 1.59 -0.63 -11.52
C THR A 337 1.26 -1.35 -10.20
N LEU A 338 1.30 -0.64 -9.07
CA LEU A 338 0.89 -1.20 -7.77
C LEU A 338 -0.60 -1.57 -7.73
N ALA A 339 -1.44 -0.81 -8.43
CA ALA A 339 -2.86 -1.13 -8.54
C ALA A 339 -3.08 -2.38 -9.40
N GLU A 340 -2.37 -2.47 -10.55
CA GLU A 340 -2.40 -3.63 -11.44
C GLU A 340 -1.88 -4.90 -10.76
N ASP A 341 -0.79 -4.83 -10.00
CA ASP A 341 -0.27 -5.95 -9.19
C ASP A 341 -1.30 -6.49 -8.20
N ARG A 342 -2.01 -5.58 -7.53
CA ARG A 342 -3.08 -5.95 -6.58
C ARG A 342 -4.30 -6.51 -7.29
N ALA A 343 -4.67 -5.92 -8.43
CA ALA A 343 -5.74 -6.43 -9.26
C ALA A 343 -5.40 -7.82 -9.80
N ALA A 344 -4.16 -8.06 -10.25
CA ALA A 344 -3.71 -9.37 -10.71
C ALA A 344 -3.74 -10.43 -9.58
N GLN A 345 -3.39 -10.04 -8.36
CA GLN A 345 -3.53 -10.91 -7.17
C GLN A 345 -5.00 -11.16 -6.78
N ALA A 346 -5.89 -10.20 -7.06
CA ALA A 346 -7.33 -10.34 -6.84
C ALA A 346 -8.07 -10.94 -8.05
N GLN A 347 -7.48 -10.85 -9.25
CA GLN A 347 -8.08 -11.16 -10.56
C GLN A 347 -7.73 -12.53 -11.14
N GLU A 348 -7.38 -13.52 -10.34
CA GLU A 348 -7.57 -14.87 -10.87
C GLU A 348 -9.04 -15.14 -11.24
N ASP A 349 -9.97 -14.24 -10.88
CA ASP A 349 -11.42 -14.45 -11.11
C ASP A 349 -12.22 -13.36 -11.87
N PHE A 350 -11.76 -12.12 -12.14
CA PHE A 350 -12.64 -11.12 -12.81
C PHE A 350 -11.93 -10.14 -13.75
N LYS A 351 -12.51 -9.96 -14.94
CA LYS A 351 -12.16 -8.93 -15.95
C LYS A 351 -13.17 -7.78 -15.88
N GLU A 352 -12.71 -6.54 -15.78
CA GLU A 352 -13.16 -5.37 -16.54
C GLU A 352 -12.48 -4.05 -16.09
N ASP A 353 -12.25 -3.17 -17.06
CA ASP A 353 -11.49 -1.91 -16.94
C ASP A 353 -12.23 -0.84 -16.14
N ASP A 354 -11.74 -0.53 -14.95
CA ASP A 354 -11.86 0.82 -14.40
C ASP A 354 -10.71 1.09 -13.41
N ASN A 355 -9.78 1.96 -13.78
CA ASN A 355 -8.52 2.17 -13.05
C ASN A 355 -8.70 3.00 -11.75
N TRP A 356 -9.85 2.86 -11.07
CA TRP A 356 -10.17 3.54 -9.81
C TRP A 356 -9.20 3.19 -8.68
N GLN A 357 -8.60 2.00 -8.73
CA GLN A 357 -7.63 1.55 -7.73
C GLN A 357 -6.35 2.40 -7.70
N ALA A 358 -6.00 3.05 -8.82
CA ALA A 358 -4.88 3.98 -8.88
C ALA A 358 -5.13 5.28 -8.09
N GLN A 359 -6.39 5.57 -7.75
CA GLN A 359 -6.76 6.74 -6.96
C GLN A 359 -6.64 6.51 -5.45
N LEU A 360 -6.39 5.25 -5.01
CA LEU A 360 -6.27 4.92 -3.60
C LEU A 360 -4.97 5.46 -3.00
N ASP A 361 -5.07 6.05 -1.82
CA ASP A 361 -3.92 6.46 -1.01
C ASP A 361 -3.16 5.24 -0.49
N LEU A 362 -1.83 5.25 -0.66
CA LEU A 362 -0.96 4.15 -0.27
C LEU A 362 -0.06 4.52 0.91
N GLN A 363 0.31 3.52 1.69
CA GLN A 363 1.39 3.60 2.68
C GLN A 363 2.76 3.49 1.98
N ARG A 364 3.84 3.82 2.68
CA ARG A 364 5.22 3.73 2.16
C ARG A 364 5.63 2.33 1.68
N ASN A 365 5.01 1.30 2.22
CA ASN A 365 5.25 -0.10 1.83
C ASN A 365 4.38 -0.56 0.64
N GLY A 366 3.59 0.35 0.06
CA GLY A 366 2.68 0.05 -1.05
C GLY A 366 1.33 -0.57 -0.66
N THR A 367 1.04 -0.76 0.63
CA THR A 367 -0.29 -1.19 1.08
C THR A 367 -1.28 -0.03 1.10
N ILE A 368 -2.58 -0.33 0.96
CA ILE A 368 -3.62 0.70 0.99
C ILE A 368 -3.71 1.32 2.38
N LYS A 369 -3.79 2.65 2.45
CA LYS A 369 -4.05 3.33 3.72
C LYS A 369 -5.46 3.04 4.21
N ASP A 370 -5.58 2.80 5.51
CA ASP A 370 -6.87 2.64 6.19
C ASP A 370 -7.51 4.01 6.44
N THR A 371 -8.11 4.59 5.39
CA THR A 371 -8.79 5.90 5.42
C THR A 371 -10.24 5.77 4.99
N MET A 372 -11.11 6.68 5.48
CA MET A 372 -12.50 6.78 5.03
C MET A 372 -12.59 6.96 3.50
N ALA A 373 -11.69 7.76 2.93
CA ALA A 373 -11.66 8.03 1.49
C ALA A 373 -11.42 6.74 0.68
N ASN A 374 -10.41 5.95 1.07
CA ASN A 374 -10.12 4.68 0.39
C ASN A 374 -11.26 3.67 0.54
N ILE A 375 -11.82 3.53 1.75
CA ILE A 375 -12.96 2.63 1.99
C ILE A 375 -14.17 3.05 1.14
N SER A 376 -14.47 4.36 1.08
CA SER A 376 -15.56 4.89 0.26
C SER A 376 -15.32 4.68 -1.24
N ALA A 377 -14.08 4.85 -1.72
CA ALA A 377 -13.72 4.58 -3.12
C ALA A 377 -13.91 3.10 -3.47
N ILE A 378 -13.45 2.18 -2.61
CA ILE A 378 -13.67 0.74 -2.80
C ILE A 378 -15.17 0.42 -2.83
N LEU A 379 -15.95 0.94 -1.88
CA LEU A 379 -17.40 0.72 -1.84
C LEU A 379 -18.09 1.23 -3.11
N ARG A 380 -17.62 2.32 -3.72
CA ARG A 380 -18.19 2.88 -4.94
C ARG A 380 -17.90 2.08 -6.19
N HIS A 381 -16.71 1.51 -6.27
CA HIS A 381 -16.18 0.98 -7.53
C HIS A 381 -16.04 -0.55 -7.56
N ASP A 382 -15.99 -1.22 -6.40
CA ASP A 382 -15.96 -2.69 -6.39
C ASP A 382 -17.31 -3.26 -6.85
N PRO A 383 -17.34 -3.97 -8.00
CA PRO A 383 -18.59 -4.51 -8.55
C PRO A 383 -19.28 -5.52 -7.61
N ASN A 384 -18.51 -6.22 -6.78
CA ASN A 384 -19.05 -7.19 -5.84
C ASN A 384 -19.82 -6.56 -4.67
N LEU A 385 -19.68 -5.25 -4.46
CA LEU A 385 -20.29 -4.53 -3.34
C LEU A 385 -21.45 -3.60 -3.78
N GLN A 386 -21.76 -3.57 -5.08
CA GLN A 386 -22.83 -2.70 -5.62
C GLN A 386 -24.21 -3.10 -5.10
N GLY A 387 -24.40 -4.37 -4.81
CA GLY A 387 -25.67 -4.89 -4.25
C GLY A 387 -26.04 -4.37 -2.86
N ILE A 388 -25.12 -3.71 -2.16
CA ILE A 388 -25.39 -3.12 -0.83
C ILE A 388 -26.03 -1.75 -1.03
N VAL A 389 -27.26 -1.58 -0.58
CA VAL A 389 -28.10 -0.40 -0.81
C VAL A 389 -28.71 0.12 0.50
N TYR A 390 -29.22 1.35 0.48
CA TYR A 390 -29.96 1.94 1.60
C TYR A 390 -31.46 1.96 1.31
N ASN A 391 -32.22 1.26 2.13
CA ASN A 391 -33.67 1.18 2.05
C ASN A 391 -34.28 2.39 2.76
N GLN A 392 -34.80 3.36 1.99
CA GLN A 392 -35.41 4.59 2.50
C GLN A 392 -36.70 4.34 3.31
N PHE A 393 -37.37 3.21 3.08
CA PHE A 393 -38.60 2.89 3.75
C PHE A 393 -38.37 2.31 5.15
N SER A 394 -37.38 1.47 5.32
CA SER A 394 -36.99 0.93 6.62
C SER A 394 -35.88 1.75 7.32
N ASN A 395 -35.25 2.68 6.61
CA ASN A 395 -34.04 3.41 7.05
C ASN A 395 -32.91 2.47 7.50
N LEU A 396 -32.73 1.36 6.81
CA LEU A 396 -31.73 0.34 7.07
C LEU A 396 -30.97 0.00 5.79
N LEU A 397 -29.78 -0.58 5.96
CA LEU A 397 -29.07 -1.22 4.86
C LEU A 397 -29.88 -2.43 4.37
N ASP A 398 -29.78 -2.72 3.07
CA ASP A 398 -30.43 -3.86 2.43
C ASP A 398 -29.53 -4.41 1.33
N VAL A 399 -29.88 -5.56 0.77
CA VAL A 399 -29.14 -6.23 -0.29
C VAL A 399 -30.05 -6.52 -1.46
N ARG A 400 -29.69 -6.02 -2.64
CA ARG A 400 -30.49 -6.21 -3.88
C ARG A 400 -29.83 -7.15 -4.90
N GLU A 401 -28.51 -7.37 -4.78
CA GLU A 401 -27.75 -8.22 -5.71
C GLU A 401 -26.91 -9.24 -4.94
N THR A 402 -26.35 -10.21 -5.63
CA THR A 402 -25.51 -11.25 -5.01
C THR A 402 -24.24 -10.63 -4.43
N LEU A 403 -23.95 -10.95 -3.18
CA LEU A 403 -22.71 -10.55 -2.50
C LEU A 403 -21.63 -11.61 -2.63
N PRO A 404 -20.34 -11.26 -2.46
CA PRO A 404 -19.22 -12.20 -2.56
C PRO A 404 -19.15 -13.22 -1.40
N TRP A 405 -20.18 -13.27 -0.57
CA TRP A 405 -20.36 -14.25 0.50
C TRP A 405 -21.81 -14.77 0.53
N GLN A 406 -21.98 -15.94 1.13
CA GLN A 406 -23.31 -16.53 1.28
C GLN A 406 -24.10 -15.80 2.39
N GLN A 407 -25.25 -15.25 2.04
CA GLN A 407 -26.19 -14.68 3.01
C GLN A 407 -26.96 -15.77 3.74
N ILE A 408 -27.17 -15.59 5.05
CA ILE A 408 -27.95 -16.52 5.90
C ILE A 408 -29.44 -16.23 5.78
N LYS A 409 -29.82 -14.96 5.60
CA LYS A 409 -31.21 -14.50 5.48
C LYS A 409 -31.28 -13.30 4.51
N PRO A 410 -32.45 -13.05 3.90
CA PRO A 410 -32.66 -11.87 3.08
C PRO A 410 -32.43 -10.56 3.86
N GLY A 411 -31.96 -9.53 3.16
CA GLY A 411 -31.63 -8.21 3.72
C GLY A 411 -30.25 -8.18 4.34
N TRP A 412 -29.90 -7.04 4.92
CA TRP A 412 -28.59 -6.83 5.56
C TRP A 412 -28.63 -7.24 7.04
N SER A 413 -27.62 -7.97 7.48
CA SER A 413 -27.50 -8.48 8.86
C SER A 413 -26.12 -8.19 9.46
N ASP A 414 -25.97 -8.39 10.77
CA ASP A 414 -24.67 -8.30 11.45
C ASP A 414 -23.66 -9.33 10.91
N THR A 415 -24.14 -10.47 10.40
CA THR A 415 -23.29 -11.45 9.73
C THR A 415 -22.73 -10.89 8.42
N ASP A 416 -23.57 -10.21 7.62
CA ASP A 416 -23.13 -9.57 6.38
C ASP A 416 -22.10 -8.47 6.67
N LEU A 417 -22.30 -7.69 7.74
CA LEU A 417 -21.33 -6.72 8.20
C LEU A 417 -19.97 -7.36 8.57
N ALA A 418 -19.98 -8.51 9.22
CA ALA A 418 -18.78 -9.25 9.56
C ALA A 418 -18.08 -9.82 8.30
N CYS A 419 -18.86 -10.39 7.38
CA CYS A 419 -18.35 -10.88 6.11
C CYS A 419 -17.76 -9.77 5.23
N ALA A 420 -18.41 -8.61 5.18
CA ALA A 420 -17.91 -7.45 4.45
C ALA A 420 -16.55 -6.97 4.99
N LYS A 421 -16.38 -6.91 6.31
CA LYS A 421 -15.10 -6.58 6.93
C LYS A 421 -14.01 -7.59 6.58
N LEU A 422 -14.32 -8.89 6.62
CA LEU A 422 -13.41 -9.95 6.23
C LEU A 422 -13.03 -9.85 4.74
N TYR A 423 -13.96 -9.49 3.88
CA TYR A 423 -13.73 -9.23 2.46
C TYR A 423 -12.74 -8.07 2.27
N PHE A 424 -12.96 -6.94 2.97
CA PHE A 424 -12.04 -5.79 2.91
C PHE A 424 -10.63 -6.13 3.41
N GLU A 425 -10.52 -6.91 4.47
CA GLU A 425 -9.23 -7.36 4.98
C GLU A 425 -8.49 -8.23 3.98
N ARG A 426 -9.18 -9.21 3.39
CA ARG A 426 -8.57 -10.15 2.43
C ARG A 426 -8.22 -9.51 1.09
N CYS A 427 -9.14 -8.72 0.52
CA CYS A 427 -8.96 -8.17 -0.83
C CYS A 427 -8.14 -6.88 -0.84
N TYR A 428 -8.21 -6.07 0.22
CA TYR A 428 -7.63 -4.72 0.25
C TYR A 428 -6.64 -4.48 1.39
N GLY A 429 -6.52 -5.41 2.33
CA GLY A 429 -5.65 -5.26 3.50
C GLY A 429 -6.09 -4.16 4.47
N ILE A 430 -7.38 -3.77 4.44
CA ILE A 430 -7.93 -2.70 5.27
C ILE A 430 -8.65 -3.30 6.47
N TRP A 431 -8.29 -2.82 7.66
CA TRP A 431 -8.91 -3.23 8.92
C TRP A 431 -9.24 -2.02 9.80
N SER A 432 -10.44 -1.46 9.65
CA SER A 432 -10.96 -0.44 10.55
C SER A 432 -12.48 -0.54 10.68
N PRO A 433 -12.97 -1.25 11.72
CA PRO A 433 -14.40 -1.50 11.90
C PRO A 433 -15.25 -0.24 11.98
N THR A 434 -14.77 0.82 12.60
CA THR A 434 -15.50 2.09 12.76
C THR A 434 -15.58 2.85 11.44
N LYS A 435 -14.43 3.10 10.79
CA LYS A 435 -14.37 3.79 9.50
C LYS A 435 -15.16 3.05 8.42
N PHE A 436 -15.15 1.71 8.45
CA PHE A 436 -15.91 0.90 7.52
C PHE A 436 -17.42 1.13 7.66
N LYS A 437 -17.96 1.12 8.89
CA LYS A 437 -19.38 1.38 9.12
C LYS A 437 -19.81 2.78 8.66
N ASP A 438 -18.99 3.77 8.98
CA ASP A 438 -19.28 5.17 8.62
C ASP A 438 -19.21 5.38 7.10
N ALA A 439 -18.20 4.81 6.43
CA ALA A 439 -18.07 4.87 4.97
C ALA A 439 -19.22 4.12 4.27
N LEU A 440 -19.59 2.94 4.77
CA LEU A 440 -20.69 2.15 4.24
C LEU A 440 -22.01 2.92 4.31
N LEU A 441 -22.31 3.50 5.46
CA LEU A 441 -23.51 4.32 5.63
C LEU A 441 -23.47 5.55 4.72
N ALA A 442 -22.35 6.27 4.67
CA ALA A 442 -22.21 7.48 3.85
C ALA A 442 -22.42 7.20 2.35
N VAL A 443 -21.77 6.15 1.81
CA VAL A 443 -21.89 5.81 0.39
C VAL A 443 -23.29 5.33 0.05
N THR A 444 -23.85 4.41 0.83
CA THR A 444 -25.16 3.83 0.52
C THR A 444 -26.30 4.82 0.70
N SER A 445 -26.26 5.66 1.75
CA SER A 445 -27.30 6.67 2.02
C SER A 445 -27.24 7.89 1.09
N ALA A 446 -26.10 8.13 0.41
CA ALA A 446 -26.00 9.23 -0.55
C ALA A 446 -26.21 8.79 -2.00
N GLU A 447 -25.79 7.58 -2.37
CA GLU A 447 -25.63 7.19 -3.76
C GLU A 447 -26.45 5.94 -4.15
N ARG A 448 -26.91 5.13 -3.20
CA ARG A 448 -27.59 3.85 -3.46
C ARG A 448 -28.90 3.72 -2.72
N LEU A 449 -29.70 4.75 -2.88
CA LEU A 449 -31.03 4.82 -2.27
C LEU A 449 -32.05 4.05 -3.10
N TYR A 450 -32.94 3.30 -2.43
CA TYR A 450 -34.11 2.74 -3.06
C TYR A 450 -35.28 2.74 -2.10
N HIS A 451 -36.52 2.76 -2.62
CA HIS A 451 -37.73 2.73 -1.83
C HIS A 451 -38.63 1.58 -2.28
N PRO A 452 -38.62 0.43 -1.58
CA PRO A 452 -39.22 -0.80 -2.07
C PRO A 452 -40.73 -0.70 -2.38
N VAL A 453 -41.48 0.13 -1.65
CA VAL A 453 -42.90 0.31 -1.88
C VAL A 453 -43.17 1.25 -3.06
N ARG A 454 -42.33 2.28 -3.29
CA ARG A 454 -42.42 3.12 -4.51
C ARG A 454 -42.07 2.30 -5.75
N ASP A 455 -40.95 1.60 -5.72
CA ASP A 455 -40.52 0.75 -6.83
C ASP A 455 -41.63 -0.25 -7.20
N TYR A 456 -42.31 -0.81 -6.18
CA TYR A 456 -43.45 -1.68 -6.39
C TYR A 456 -44.62 -0.94 -7.04
N LEU A 457 -45.11 0.17 -6.46
CA LEU A 457 -46.25 0.93 -6.99
C LEU A 457 -46.00 1.44 -8.42
N GLU A 458 -44.79 1.88 -8.72
CA GLU A 458 -44.37 2.35 -10.06
C GLU A 458 -44.25 1.24 -11.09
N SER A 459 -44.03 -0.01 -10.64
CA SER A 459 -44.03 -1.18 -11.52
C SER A 459 -45.42 -1.67 -11.93
N LEU A 460 -46.47 -1.17 -11.31
CA LEU A 460 -47.83 -1.62 -11.56
C LEU A 460 -48.41 -1.02 -12.84
N VAL A 461 -49.19 -1.80 -13.54
CA VAL A 461 -49.96 -1.36 -14.73
C VAL A 461 -51.42 -1.65 -14.50
N TRP A 462 -52.25 -0.61 -14.41
CA TRP A 462 -53.68 -0.75 -14.21
C TRP A 462 -54.35 -1.48 -15.38
N ASP A 463 -55.13 -2.51 -15.05
CA ASP A 463 -55.85 -3.35 -16.01
C ASP A 463 -57.18 -2.70 -16.52
N GLY A 464 -57.50 -1.47 -16.06
CA GLY A 464 -58.71 -0.74 -16.43
C GLY A 464 -59.95 -1.11 -15.64
N MET A 465 -59.88 -2.04 -14.68
CA MET A 465 -61.04 -2.46 -13.88
C MET A 465 -61.14 -1.69 -12.57
N PRO A 466 -62.23 -0.93 -12.34
CA PRO A 466 -62.41 -0.11 -11.13
C PRO A 466 -62.86 -0.98 -9.94
N ARG A 467 -61.90 -1.42 -9.09
CA ARG A 467 -62.18 -2.26 -7.90
C ARG A 467 -62.11 -1.48 -6.59
N LEU A 468 -61.48 -0.32 -6.58
CA LEU A 468 -61.12 0.41 -5.36
C LEU A 468 -62.29 0.64 -4.40
N ASP A 469 -63.47 1.02 -4.92
CA ASP A 469 -64.66 1.35 -4.12
C ASP A 469 -65.41 0.14 -3.61
N THR A 470 -65.31 -0.99 -4.31
CA THR A 470 -66.12 -2.18 -4.06
C THR A 470 -65.40 -3.32 -3.38
N LEU A 471 -64.09 -3.17 -3.11
CA LEU A 471 -63.27 -4.23 -2.52
C LEU A 471 -63.88 -4.88 -1.26
N LEU A 472 -64.38 -4.07 -0.32
CA LEU A 472 -65.01 -4.59 0.90
C LEU A 472 -66.38 -5.24 0.62
N ILE A 473 -67.09 -4.74 -0.38
CA ILE A 473 -68.37 -5.26 -0.82
C ILE A 473 -68.19 -6.63 -1.48
N ASP A 474 -67.31 -6.67 -2.48
CA ASP A 474 -67.10 -7.86 -3.33
C ASP A 474 -66.47 -9.03 -2.58
N TYR A 475 -65.52 -8.77 -1.66
CA TYR A 475 -64.70 -9.81 -1.03
C TYR A 475 -65.00 -10.09 0.44
N LEU A 476 -65.68 -9.16 1.15
CA LEU A 476 -66.04 -9.31 2.57
C LEU A 476 -67.52 -9.17 2.85
N GLY A 477 -68.33 -8.93 1.81
CA GLY A 477 -69.81 -8.86 1.91
C GLY A 477 -70.34 -7.63 2.63
N ALA A 478 -69.55 -6.54 2.64
CA ALA A 478 -70.06 -5.28 3.19
C ALA A 478 -71.24 -4.74 2.39
N ASP A 479 -72.16 -3.99 3.07
CA ASP A 479 -73.28 -3.34 2.39
C ASP A 479 -72.82 -2.28 1.40
N ASP A 480 -73.42 -2.25 0.20
CA ASP A 480 -73.11 -1.24 -0.82
C ASP A 480 -73.68 0.10 -0.43
N THR A 481 -72.94 0.88 0.29
CA THR A 481 -73.32 2.24 0.72
C THR A 481 -72.32 3.28 0.32
N PRO A 482 -72.66 4.53 0.13
CA PRO A 482 -71.75 5.63 -0.13
C PRO A 482 -70.67 5.75 0.94
N TYR A 483 -70.98 5.40 2.19
CA TYR A 483 -70.00 5.40 3.29
C TYR A 483 -68.96 4.34 3.14
N VAL A 484 -69.31 3.09 2.87
CA VAL A 484 -68.37 1.98 2.67
C VAL A 484 -67.46 2.26 1.50
N ARG A 485 -68.02 2.69 0.39
CA ARG A 485 -67.23 3.09 -0.81
C ARG A 485 -66.20 4.19 -0.48
N ALA A 486 -66.68 5.26 0.22
CA ALA A 486 -65.81 6.37 0.59
C ALA A 486 -64.73 5.97 1.61
N ALA A 487 -65.08 5.15 2.62
CA ALA A 487 -64.13 4.68 3.63
C ALA A 487 -63.03 3.81 3.01
N THR A 488 -63.39 2.88 2.10
CA THR A 488 -62.47 2.04 1.37
C THR A 488 -61.52 2.88 0.52
N ARG A 489 -62.06 3.73 -0.36
CA ARG A 489 -61.28 4.60 -1.25
C ARG A 489 -60.31 5.46 -0.48
N LYS A 490 -60.78 6.20 0.53
CA LYS A 490 -59.96 7.14 1.31
C LYS A 490 -58.83 6.42 2.06
N THR A 491 -59.07 5.23 2.60
CA THR A 491 -58.06 4.47 3.32
C THR A 491 -56.94 4.01 2.38
N LEU A 492 -57.28 3.42 1.23
CA LEU A 492 -56.30 2.92 0.29
C LEU A 492 -55.54 4.07 -0.39
N THR A 493 -56.24 5.16 -0.78
CA THR A 493 -55.58 6.37 -1.30
C THR A 493 -54.62 6.96 -0.28
N ALA A 494 -54.96 7.00 1.02
CA ALA A 494 -54.07 7.49 2.07
C ALA A 494 -52.82 6.60 2.23
N GLY A 495 -52.97 5.28 2.04
CA GLY A 495 -51.84 4.35 2.03
C GLY A 495 -50.84 4.69 0.95
N VAL A 496 -51.30 4.94 -0.27
CA VAL A 496 -50.44 5.37 -1.39
C VAL A 496 -49.86 6.77 -1.16
N ALA A 497 -50.73 7.74 -0.76
CA ALA A 497 -50.29 9.12 -0.52
C ALA A 497 -49.14 9.20 0.50
N ARG A 498 -49.19 8.42 1.58
CA ARG A 498 -48.10 8.40 2.60
C ARG A 498 -46.77 7.82 2.10
N ILE A 499 -46.78 7.04 1.04
CA ILE A 499 -45.56 6.58 0.41
C ILE A 499 -44.90 7.70 -0.39
N TYR A 500 -45.68 8.50 -1.13
CA TYR A 500 -45.15 9.61 -1.94
C TYR A 500 -44.93 10.89 -1.14
N GLU A 501 -45.78 11.13 -0.14
CA GLU A 501 -45.73 12.29 0.75
C GLU A 501 -45.72 11.84 2.22
N PRO A 502 -44.56 11.32 2.73
CA PRO A 502 -44.44 10.88 4.11
C PRO A 502 -44.84 11.98 5.09
N GLY A 503 -45.68 11.62 6.08
CA GLY A 503 -46.22 12.58 7.06
C GLY A 503 -47.47 13.30 6.62
N VAL A 504 -48.00 13.08 5.41
CA VAL A 504 -49.32 13.62 5.02
C VAL A 504 -50.40 13.19 6.03
N LYS A 505 -51.25 14.11 6.38
CA LYS A 505 -52.23 13.91 7.47
C LYS A 505 -53.31 12.90 7.10
N PHE A 506 -53.33 11.80 7.81
CA PHE A 506 -54.39 10.80 7.79
C PHE A 506 -54.57 10.24 9.20
N ASP A 507 -55.57 10.72 9.93
CA ASP A 507 -55.84 10.42 11.33
C ASP A 507 -57.08 9.53 11.54
N SER A 508 -57.38 8.70 10.53
CA SER A 508 -58.51 7.77 10.56
C SER A 508 -58.04 6.32 10.50
N ILE A 509 -58.80 5.41 11.08
CA ILE A 509 -58.62 3.96 11.05
C ILE A 509 -59.84 3.32 10.41
N LEU A 510 -59.67 2.58 9.33
CA LEU A 510 -60.67 1.65 8.83
C LEU A 510 -60.73 0.44 9.76
N VAL A 511 -61.91 0.15 10.31
CA VAL A 511 -62.12 -0.98 11.23
C VAL A 511 -63.11 -1.95 10.62
N LEU A 512 -62.64 -3.17 10.32
CA LEU A 512 -63.50 -4.24 9.83
C LEU A 512 -64.15 -4.98 11.02
N ASN A 513 -65.47 -4.92 11.09
CA ASN A 513 -66.29 -5.53 12.14
C ASN A 513 -67.11 -6.68 11.57
N GLY A 514 -66.97 -7.89 12.10
CA GLY A 514 -67.71 -9.06 11.64
C GLY A 514 -67.22 -10.38 12.22
N PRO A 515 -67.86 -11.50 11.86
CA PRO A 515 -67.54 -12.82 12.42
C PRO A 515 -66.08 -13.21 12.30
N GLN A 516 -65.63 -14.06 13.20
CA GLN A 516 -64.30 -14.62 13.13
C GLN A 516 -64.14 -15.56 11.92
N GLY A 517 -62.98 -15.60 11.29
CA GLY A 517 -62.66 -16.54 10.22
C GLY A 517 -63.07 -16.12 8.81
N ILE A 518 -63.73 -14.96 8.61
CA ILE A 518 -64.13 -14.47 7.29
C ILE A 518 -63.01 -13.86 6.47
N GLY A 519 -61.77 -13.80 7.01
CA GLY A 519 -60.58 -13.32 6.30
C GLY A 519 -60.27 -11.82 6.44
N LYS A 520 -60.71 -11.13 7.49
CA LYS A 520 -60.43 -9.69 7.70
C LYS A 520 -58.94 -9.36 7.68
N SER A 521 -58.15 -10.04 8.49
CA SER A 521 -56.68 -9.84 8.53
C SER A 521 -55.98 -10.34 7.24
N THR A 522 -56.51 -11.42 6.62
CA THR A 522 -56.04 -11.90 5.33
C THR A 522 -56.19 -10.86 4.23
N PHE A 523 -57.29 -10.11 4.26
CA PHE A 523 -57.55 -9.00 3.32
C PHE A 523 -56.45 -7.92 3.45
N PHE A 524 -56.19 -7.45 4.66
CA PHE A 524 -55.14 -6.45 4.90
C PHE A 524 -53.73 -7.00 4.58
N ALA A 525 -53.45 -8.25 4.90
CA ALA A 525 -52.16 -8.88 4.55
C ALA A 525 -51.95 -8.95 3.04
N ARG A 526 -52.99 -9.21 2.23
CA ARG A 526 -52.87 -9.19 0.77
C ARG A 526 -52.61 -7.78 0.22
N LEU A 527 -53.26 -6.76 0.78
CA LEU A 527 -53.03 -5.36 0.41
C LEU A 527 -51.60 -4.89 0.80
N GLY A 528 -51.19 -5.20 2.02
CA GLY A 528 -49.88 -4.76 2.53
C GLY A 528 -48.71 -5.62 2.10
N ARG A 529 -48.95 -6.85 1.54
CA ARG A 529 -47.93 -7.80 1.09
C ARG A 529 -46.88 -8.06 2.18
N LYS A 530 -45.58 -8.08 1.80
CA LYS A 530 -44.45 -8.23 2.74
C LYS A 530 -44.27 -7.03 3.68
N TRP A 531 -44.96 -5.93 3.45
CA TRP A 531 -44.95 -4.72 4.28
C TRP A 531 -46.19 -4.60 5.19
N TYR A 532 -46.92 -5.70 5.38
CA TYR A 532 -48.00 -5.81 6.36
C TYR A 532 -47.44 -6.33 7.69
N SER A 533 -48.02 -5.85 8.80
CA SER A 533 -47.80 -6.38 10.14
C SER A 533 -49.04 -6.27 11.01
N ASP A 534 -49.30 -7.31 11.79
CA ASP A 534 -50.32 -7.38 12.85
C ASP A 534 -49.71 -7.34 14.26
N SER A 535 -48.42 -7.01 14.36
CA SER A 535 -47.67 -7.04 15.62
C SER A 535 -47.86 -5.78 16.50
N LEU A 536 -48.57 -4.77 15.99
CA LEU A 536 -48.80 -3.52 16.72
C LEU A 536 -49.90 -3.66 17.75
N THR A 537 -49.57 -3.50 19.03
CA THR A 537 -50.54 -3.57 20.14
C THR A 537 -50.79 -2.19 20.74
N ILE A 538 -51.91 -2.04 21.44
CA ILE A 538 -52.24 -0.81 22.16
C ILE A 538 -51.23 -0.51 23.28
N ALA A 539 -50.66 -1.55 23.89
CA ALA A 539 -49.60 -1.40 24.87
C ALA A 539 -48.37 -0.73 24.30
N ASP A 540 -47.96 -1.13 23.09
CA ASP A 540 -46.80 -0.54 22.38
C ASP A 540 -47.00 0.97 22.14
N MET A 541 -48.23 1.41 21.85
CA MET A 541 -48.55 2.82 21.58
C MET A 541 -48.32 3.75 22.77
N LYS A 542 -48.23 3.17 23.99
CA LYS A 542 -47.93 3.90 25.23
C LYS A 542 -46.43 4.03 25.46
N ASP A 543 -45.63 3.24 24.77
CA ASP A 543 -44.19 3.16 24.95
C ASP A 543 -43.44 3.77 23.74
N LYS A 544 -42.12 3.96 23.89
CA LYS A 544 -41.20 4.42 22.86
C LYS A 544 -40.91 3.36 21.78
N THR A 545 -41.34 2.11 22.00
CA THR A 545 -41.16 0.99 21.08
C THR A 545 -42.10 1.01 19.87
N ALA A 546 -43.24 1.67 19.97
CA ALA A 546 -44.18 1.74 18.85
C ALA A 546 -43.59 2.34 17.57
N PRO A 547 -42.86 3.45 17.61
CA PRO A 547 -42.19 3.99 16.41
C PRO A 547 -41.24 3.00 15.72
N GLU A 548 -40.52 2.19 16.47
CA GLU A 548 -39.65 1.16 15.92
C GLU A 548 -40.43 0.04 15.22
N LYS A 549 -41.61 -0.31 15.74
CA LYS A 549 -42.54 -1.29 15.13
C LYS A 549 -43.22 -0.78 13.85
N LEU A 550 -43.27 0.53 13.61
CA LEU A 550 -43.80 1.09 12.36
C LEU A 550 -42.80 0.99 11.22
N GLN A 551 -41.51 0.86 11.53
CA GLN A 551 -40.44 0.95 10.57
C GLN A 551 -40.45 -0.25 9.60
N GLY A 552 -40.46 0.06 8.30
CA GLY A 552 -40.45 -0.97 7.25
C GLY A 552 -41.81 -1.61 6.97
N TYR A 553 -42.89 -1.09 7.57
CA TYR A 553 -44.25 -1.55 7.30
C TYR A 553 -45.11 -0.45 6.68
N TRP A 554 -45.88 -0.82 5.68
CA TRP A 554 -46.81 0.04 4.96
C TRP A 554 -48.22 0.02 5.57
N LEU A 555 -48.70 -1.18 5.97
CA LEU A 555 -50.00 -1.41 6.53
C LEU A 555 -49.86 -2.16 7.86
N LEU A 556 -50.31 -1.51 8.95
CA LEU A 556 -50.30 -2.12 10.28
C LEU A 556 -51.72 -2.34 10.78
N GLU A 557 -51.96 -3.57 11.22
CA GLU A 557 -53.25 -3.94 11.81
C GLU A 557 -53.18 -3.92 13.33
N ILE A 558 -54.21 -3.30 13.94
CA ILE A 558 -54.52 -3.48 15.34
C ILE A 558 -55.60 -4.53 15.43
N SER A 559 -55.24 -5.72 15.87
CA SER A 559 -56.17 -6.82 16.07
C SER A 559 -56.98 -6.65 17.36
N GLU A 560 -58.18 -7.17 17.37
CA GLU A 560 -59.03 -7.27 18.58
C GLU A 560 -59.35 -5.93 19.28
N LEU A 561 -59.85 -4.93 18.53
CA LEU A 561 -60.32 -3.67 19.11
C LEU A 561 -61.51 -3.82 20.05
N ALA A 562 -62.05 -5.04 20.23
CA ALA A 562 -63.11 -5.34 21.17
C ALA A 562 -62.66 -5.15 22.62
N GLY A 563 -63.47 -4.50 23.42
CA GLY A 563 -63.19 -4.35 24.86
C GLY A 563 -62.22 -3.25 25.27
N MET A 564 -61.83 -2.36 24.35
CA MET A 564 -61.02 -1.19 24.69
C MET A 564 -61.65 -0.36 25.81
N LYS A 565 -60.84 -0.02 26.81
CA LYS A 565 -61.20 0.96 27.83
C LYS A 565 -61.10 2.38 27.26
N LYS A 566 -61.81 3.35 27.89
CA LYS A 566 -61.72 4.76 27.45
C LYS A 566 -60.32 5.30 27.31
N MET A 567 -59.43 4.93 28.21
CA MET A 567 -58.01 5.30 28.15
C MET A 567 -57.29 4.71 26.93
N ASP A 568 -57.66 3.51 26.52
CA ASP A 568 -57.04 2.87 25.34
C ASP A 568 -57.48 3.56 24.04
N VAL A 569 -58.76 3.94 23.96
CA VAL A 569 -59.31 4.73 22.84
C VAL A 569 -58.57 6.07 22.69
N GLU A 570 -58.34 6.78 23.79
CA GLU A 570 -57.56 8.04 23.75
C GLU A 570 -56.09 7.83 23.37
N THR A 571 -55.48 6.74 23.82
CA THR A 571 -54.14 6.37 23.41
C THR A 571 -54.06 6.15 21.90
N VAL A 572 -54.94 5.33 21.33
CA VAL A 572 -55.01 5.09 19.89
C VAL A 572 -55.25 6.39 19.12
N LYS A 573 -56.24 7.22 19.56
CA LYS A 573 -56.52 8.53 18.93
C LYS A 573 -55.29 9.44 18.92
N SER A 574 -54.58 9.52 20.02
CA SER A 574 -53.32 10.30 20.11
C SER A 574 -52.25 9.76 19.20
N PHE A 575 -52.11 8.44 19.15
CA PHE A 575 -51.10 7.78 18.35
C PHE A 575 -51.33 7.94 16.83
N ILE A 576 -52.54 7.73 16.34
CA ILE A 576 -52.86 7.84 14.91
C ILE A 576 -52.81 9.28 14.37
N THR A 577 -52.97 10.28 15.26
CA THR A 577 -52.93 11.69 14.87
C THR A 577 -51.54 12.18 14.55
N ARG A 578 -50.52 11.46 14.99
CA ARG A 578 -49.12 11.81 14.70
C ARG A 578 -48.81 11.67 13.21
N THR A 579 -48.16 12.66 12.65
CA THR A 579 -47.66 12.67 11.27
C THR A 579 -46.17 12.35 11.21
N ASP A 580 -45.53 12.41 12.37
CA ASP A 580 -44.07 12.23 12.53
C ASP A 580 -43.80 11.53 13.86
N ASP A 581 -42.81 10.64 13.85
CA ASP A 581 -42.33 9.95 15.04
C ASP A 581 -40.85 10.29 15.26
N LYS A 582 -40.52 10.75 16.47
CA LYS A 582 -39.13 11.09 16.85
C LYS A 582 -38.56 9.99 17.72
N TYR A 583 -37.59 9.30 17.20
CA TYR A 583 -36.86 8.26 17.93
C TYR A 583 -35.42 8.14 17.48
N ARG A 584 -34.64 7.44 18.25
CA ARG A 584 -33.28 7.09 17.93
C ARG A 584 -33.26 5.69 17.33
N GLN A 585 -32.79 5.57 16.11
CA GLN A 585 -32.61 4.25 15.49
C GLN A 585 -31.65 3.37 16.29
N SER A 586 -31.83 2.07 16.21
CA SER A 586 -30.87 1.11 16.72
C SER A 586 -29.51 1.36 16.06
N TYR A 587 -28.49 1.65 16.88
CA TYR A 587 -27.14 2.09 16.47
C TYR A 587 -26.99 3.55 16.00
N GLY A 588 -28.06 4.35 15.94
CA GLY A 588 -27.99 5.79 15.68
C GLY A 588 -27.44 6.57 16.86
N VAL A 589 -26.77 7.68 16.61
CA VAL A 589 -26.24 8.59 17.66
C VAL A 589 -27.29 9.66 18.02
N SER A 590 -28.08 10.09 17.04
CA SER A 590 -29.03 11.20 17.17
C SER A 590 -30.48 10.73 17.20
N VAL A 591 -31.34 11.53 17.81
CA VAL A 591 -32.81 11.40 17.68
C VAL A 591 -33.19 12.09 16.38
N GLU A 592 -33.83 11.36 15.49
CA GLU A 592 -34.26 11.86 14.18
C GLU A 592 -35.77 11.87 14.04
N SER A 593 -36.25 12.70 13.11
CA SER A 593 -37.67 12.82 12.75
C SER A 593 -37.94 11.84 11.61
N HIS A 594 -38.94 10.99 11.80
CA HIS A 594 -39.37 9.99 10.82
C HIS A 594 -40.82 10.22 10.43
N PRO A 595 -41.08 10.95 9.34
CA PRO A 595 -42.40 11.15 8.81
C PRO A 595 -43.09 9.82 8.50
N ARG A 596 -44.34 9.66 8.92
CA ARG A 596 -45.06 8.39 8.76
C ARG A 596 -45.36 8.06 7.31
N SER A 597 -44.90 6.89 6.89
CA SER A 597 -45.16 6.30 5.56
C SER A 597 -46.20 5.16 5.62
N CYS A 598 -46.74 4.86 6.81
CA CYS A 598 -47.67 3.76 7.01
C CYS A 598 -49.10 4.24 7.29
N ILE A 599 -50.08 3.39 7.04
CA ILE A 599 -51.45 3.54 7.54
C ILE A 599 -51.74 2.46 8.60
N ILE A 600 -52.68 2.78 9.49
CA ILE A 600 -53.10 1.86 10.54
C ILE A 600 -54.54 1.47 10.25
N VAL A 601 -54.86 0.19 10.34
CA VAL A 601 -56.18 -0.41 10.18
C VAL A 601 -56.52 -1.24 11.40
N GLY A 602 -57.76 -1.65 11.53
CA GLY A 602 -58.17 -2.46 12.67
C GLY A 602 -59.19 -3.54 12.34
N THR A 603 -59.23 -4.57 13.17
CA THR A 603 -60.25 -5.63 13.11
C THR A 603 -60.90 -5.84 14.47
N THR A 604 -62.15 -6.27 14.44
CA THR A 604 -62.92 -6.65 15.63
C THR A 604 -63.94 -7.73 15.30
N ASN A 605 -64.28 -8.56 16.32
CA ASN A 605 -65.28 -9.63 16.21
C ASN A 605 -66.56 -9.28 17.01
N SER A 606 -66.71 -8.05 17.53
CA SER A 606 -67.79 -7.65 18.40
C SER A 606 -68.96 -7.07 17.61
N ASP A 607 -70.10 -7.70 17.59
CA ASP A 607 -71.33 -7.22 16.97
C ASP A 607 -71.99 -6.04 17.72
N GLY A 608 -71.57 -5.71 18.91
CA GLY A 608 -72.11 -4.65 19.75
C GLY A 608 -71.04 -3.64 20.19
N GLY A 609 -71.05 -2.46 19.57
CA GLY A 609 -70.50 -1.21 20.11
C GLY A 609 -69.16 -1.25 20.81
N PHE A 610 -68.09 -1.55 20.06
CA PHE A 610 -66.70 -1.48 20.59
C PHE A 610 -66.29 -0.03 20.92
N LEU A 611 -66.97 0.98 20.38
CA LEU A 611 -66.78 2.39 20.67
C LEU A 611 -67.97 2.92 21.52
N ARG A 612 -67.78 2.96 22.82
CA ARG A 612 -68.83 3.44 23.76
C ARG A 612 -68.82 4.95 23.99
N ASP A 613 -67.94 5.71 23.38
CA ASP A 613 -67.83 7.15 23.53
C ASP A 613 -68.47 7.87 22.34
N ILE A 614 -69.48 8.68 22.60
CA ILE A 614 -70.26 9.43 21.60
C ILE A 614 -69.45 10.63 21.06
N THR A 615 -68.45 11.09 21.78
CA THR A 615 -67.60 12.25 21.41
C THR A 615 -66.24 11.86 20.87
N GLY A 616 -65.96 12.13 19.58
CA GLY A 616 -64.63 11.96 19.01
C GLY A 616 -64.39 10.68 18.21
N ASN A 617 -65.43 9.87 17.95
CA ASN A 617 -65.31 8.62 17.17
C ASN A 617 -65.09 8.83 15.66
N ARG A 618 -65.05 10.07 15.16
CA ARG A 618 -64.85 10.42 13.75
C ARG A 618 -63.56 9.81 13.13
N ARG A 619 -62.62 9.41 13.98
CA ARG A 619 -61.36 8.80 13.52
C ARG A 619 -61.48 7.30 13.25
N PHE A 620 -62.48 6.63 13.80
CA PHE A 620 -62.74 5.22 13.54
C PHE A 620 -63.84 5.10 12.49
N TRP A 621 -63.53 4.42 11.42
CA TRP A 621 -64.44 4.15 10.32
C TRP A 621 -64.87 2.67 10.36
N PRO A 622 -65.89 2.32 11.15
CA PRO A 622 -66.38 0.95 11.26
C PRO A 622 -67.10 0.55 9.98
N VAL A 623 -66.70 -0.57 9.42
CA VAL A 623 -67.44 -1.21 8.31
C VAL A 623 -67.80 -2.61 8.74
N HIS A 624 -69.12 -2.89 8.71
CA HIS A 624 -69.62 -4.23 8.98
C HIS A 624 -69.39 -5.12 7.79
N VAL A 625 -68.74 -6.29 8.05
CA VAL A 625 -68.35 -7.28 7.05
C VAL A 625 -68.89 -8.65 7.48
N PRO A 626 -70.07 -9.03 7.05
CA PRO A 626 -70.72 -10.28 7.50
C PRO A 626 -70.10 -11.55 6.89
N GLY A 627 -69.30 -11.39 5.83
CA GLY A 627 -68.90 -12.50 5.00
C GLY A 627 -69.99 -12.99 4.05
N GLY A 628 -69.82 -14.09 3.37
CA GLY A 628 -70.82 -14.64 2.44
C GLY A 628 -70.96 -13.88 1.12
N SER A 629 -69.97 -13.07 0.76
CA SER A 629 -69.87 -12.42 -0.55
C SER A 629 -69.74 -13.42 -1.69
N ALA A 630 -70.10 -13.00 -2.91
CA ALA A 630 -69.98 -13.82 -4.11
C ALA A 630 -68.54 -14.31 -4.37
N GLN A 631 -67.56 -13.56 -3.88
CA GLN A 631 -66.13 -13.93 -3.91
C GLN A 631 -65.60 -13.93 -2.48
N THR A 632 -64.76 -14.89 -2.15
CA THR A 632 -64.09 -14.93 -0.85
C THR A 632 -62.78 -14.15 -0.91
N VAL A 633 -62.33 -13.64 0.22
CA VAL A 633 -60.97 -13.01 0.33
C VAL A 633 -59.86 -13.91 -0.21
N PHE A 634 -60.04 -15.22 -0.11
CA PHE A 634 -59.07 -16.18 -0.64
C PHE A 634 -59.02 -16.21 -2.18
N ALA A 635 -60.09 -15.75 -2.86
CA ALA A 635 -60.09 -15.57 -4.32
C ALA A 635 -59.47 -14.24 -4.78
N LEU A 636 -59.24 -13.28 -3.88
CA LEU A 636 -58.53 -12.04 -4.19
C LEU A 636 -57.06 -12.36 -4.50
N THR A 637 -56.71 -12.42 -5.77
CA THR A 637 -55.33 -12.68 -6.22
C THR A 637 -54.48 -11.43 -6.09
N GLN A 638 -53.17 -11.61 -6.07
CA GLN A 638 -52.28 -10.48 -6.01
C GLN A 638 -52.39 -9.58 -7.25
N SER A 639 -52.57 -10.15 -8.42
CA SER A 639 -52.79 -9.39 -9.67
C SER A 639 -54.08 -8.55 -9.70
N MET A 640 -55.08 -8.89 -8.85
CA MET A 640 -56.27 -8.09 -8.70
C MET A 640 -56.11 -6.94 -7.71
N VAL A 641 -55.16 -7.09 -6.78
CA VAL A 641 -54.73 -6.04 -5.85
C VAL A 641 -53.84 -5.03 -6.55
N ASP A 642 -52.89 -5.54 -7.33
CA ASP A 642 -51.96 -4.78 -8.15
C ASP A 642 -52.72 -4.07 -9.28
#